data_d8415a775ee356dd30f3a67517b47d21
#
_entry.id   d8415a775ee356dd30f3a67517b47d21
#
_cell.length_a   1.000
_cell.length_b   1.000
_cell.length_c   1.000
_cell.angle_alpha   90.00
_cell.angle_beta   90.00
_cell.angle_gamma   90.00
#
_symmetry.space_group_name_H-M   'P 1'
#
loop_
_entity.id
_entity.type
_entity.pdbx_description
1 polymer ?
#
loop_
_entity_poly.entity_id
_entity_poly.type
_entity_poly.pdbx_seq_one_letter_code
_entity_poly.pdbx_strand_id
1 'polypeptide(L)'
;MRPIILVALAACATACQRDFISSPHTHRKRLAKRNDAWPPVLTEHETILVNCFDNVSIDAWSYYYGRQNKLAGFGREAAQWTADRWAENGVVSELKEYHVYLRYPVSASLHFTSADGETEEVKLREDVLEEDEVTGWDEISQQTWLGYSPSGRAEAEYVYVGRGSIADFQAVVDKGVKIKGKIALIRYGGLFRGLKVKNAQDFGAIAAVIFIDPIDDGEITTANGYAAYPDGPARNPSSVQKGSTLFLSTSPGDPTTPGYPSHEGAPRADSSNVLPQIPSLPLSYEAAEPLLQALNGHGVSGEAVNRTGWIGGLDARYFTGPAPGAKLTLDVKSRDAIAPIHNVIGWINGTNADETIVIGNHRDTWMIGGNADPNSGSAVLVEFTRAINKLRATGWQPKRNIVLASWDAEEWGLIGSVEWVEEHTNWLTETAVAYLNVDVAVAGPHQGLSATPELHGVALDTFKKVIHPNFGAYNISLYDSWYDISGGVIGILGSGSDFTGFLHRGVGSLDISSYGGPKDPIWHYHSNYDTYHWMATWGDPGFHVHAAQGQFLALLAYHLASDDILPIDVQNYAVELRAYYDDLVEFLAEENADVDLSELDTAIELFKRSADTVKALERQAVETGDEELKTVVNHRYRDFQRGFVSQGGLPSREFYRHVVTAPGLDTGYAAVTFPGITEGVQYAVGGDLSVAREWVKRTAKGIVVAARILAT
;
A
#
# COMPACT_ATOMS: atom_id res chain seq x y z
N MET A 1 7.42 41.52 1.74
CA MET A 1 6.99 40.59 2.76
C MET A 1 5.47 40.43 2.66
N ARG A 2 5.04 39.39 1.97
CA ARG A 2 3.65 38.89 1.98
C ARG A 2 3.64 37.61 2.76
N PRO A 3 2.72 37.35 3.70
CA PRO A 3 2.68 36.11 4.42
C PRO A 3 2.23 34.99 3.48
N ILE A 4 3.06 33.99 3.31
CA ILE A 4 2.70 32.70 2.75
C ILE A 4 1.77 32.05 3.77
N ILE A 5 0.50 31.95 3.43
CA ILE A 5 -0.47 31.16 4.19
C ILE A 5 -0.11 29.69 3.91
N LEU A 6 0.67 29.10 4.81
CA LEU A 6 0.78 27.65 4.92
C LEU A 6 -0.62 27.13 5.32
N VAL A 7 -1.37 26.61 4.38
CA VAL A 7 -2.47 25.72 4.69
C VAL A 7 -1.82 24.42 5.11
N ALA A 8 -1.53 24.29 6.41
CA ALA A 8 -1.27 23.02 7.03
C ALA A 8 -2.54 22.18 6.92
N LEU A 9 -2.66 21.37 5.88
CA LEU A 9 -3.58 20.25 5.87
C LEU A 9 -3.17 19.33 7.02
N ALA A 10 -3.97 19.34 8.07
CA ALA A 10 -3.87 18.43 9.18
C ALA A 10 -4.09 16.99 8.64
N ALA A 11 -3.00 16.33 8.29
CA ALA A 11 -2.96 14.94 7.90
C ALA A 11 -2.70 14.11 9.15
N CYS A 12 -3.74 13.83 9.90
CA CYS A 12 -3.69 12.92 11.03
C CYS A 12 -4.72 11.83 10.89
N ALA A 13 -4.30 10.66 11.25
CA ALA A 13 -4.98 9.39 11.41
C ALA A 13 -4.93 8.44 10.21
N THR A 14 -4.27 7.36 10.44
CA THR A 14 -3.80 6.26 9.60
C THR A 14 -2.45 6.55 8.95
N ALA A 15 -1.42 6.61 9.77
CA ALA A 15 -0.05 6.96 9.34
C ALA A 15 0.53 6.04 8.26
N CYS A 16 0.00 4.84 8.07
CA CYS A 16 0.41 3.95 6.98
C CYS A 16 -0.44 4.10 5.73
N GLN A 17 -1.76 4.34 5.82
CA GLN A 17 -2.60 4.50 4.63
C GLN A 17 -2.49 5.86 3.94
N ARG A 18 -2.16 6.93 4.66
CA ARG A 18 -1.97 8.26 4.04
C ARG A 18 -0.59 8.47 3.44
N ASP A 19 0.42 7.73 3.86
CA ASP A 19 1.72 7.71 3.19
C ASP A 19 1.61 7.16 1.76
N PHE A 20 0.52 6.43 1.44
CA PHE A 20 0.17 6.03 0.06
C PHE A 20 -0.32 7.18 -0.83
N ILE A 21 -0.81 8.29 -0.26
CA ILE A 21 -1.59 9.29 -1.00
C ILE A 21 -0.82 10.60 -1.26
N SER A 22 0.27 10.90 -0.55
CA SER A 22 0.90 12.21 -0.65
C SER A 22 2.37 12.20 -0.96
N SER A 23 2.69 12.39 -2.24
CA SER A 23 3.91 13.14 -2.59
C SER A 23 3.63 14.63 -2.30
N PRO A 24 4.51 15.36 -1.56
CA PRO A 24 4.28 16.77 -1.21
C PRO A 24 4.37 17.77 -2.37
N HIS A 25 4.71 17.32 -3.57
CA HIS A 25 4.95 18.17 -4.73
C HIS A 25 3.92 17.88 -5.83
N THR A 26 2.81 18.59 -5.86
CA THR A 26 1.90 18.49 -7.00
C THR A 26 1.25 19.83 -7.32
N HIS A 27 1.67 20.48 -8.40
CA HIS A 27 0.87 21.45 -9.15
C HIS A 27 -0.19 20.75 -10.00
N ARG A 28 -0.91 19.78 -9.40
CA ARG A 28 -1.93 19.04 -10.12
C ARG A 28 -3.11 19.93 -10.46
N LYS A 29 -3.54 19.85 -11.72
CA LYS A 29 -4.76 20.47 -12.19
C LYS A 29 -5.94 19.89 -11.40
N ARG A 30 -6.61 20.70 -10.58
CA ARG A 30 -7.85 20.28 -9.91
C ARG A 30 -8.88 19.91 -10.97
N LEU A 31 -9.39 18.70 -10.86
CA LEU A 31 -10.53 18.27 -11.67
C LEU A 31 -11.76 19.11 -11.33
N ALA A 32 -12.69 19.23 -12.25
CA ALA A 32 -13.92 20.00 -12.03
C ALA A 32 -14.90 19.21 -11.16
N LYS A 33 -15.69 19.90 -10.33
CA LYS A 33 -16.86 19.29 -9.69
C LYS A 33 -17.79 18.67 -10.74
N ARG A 34 -18.51 17.61 -10.33
CA ARG A 34 -19.49 16.94 -11.19
C ARG A 34 -20.57 17.90 -11.68
N ASN A 35 -20.84 17.84 -12.97
CA ASN A 35 -21.96 18.55 -13.63
C ASN A 35 -23.00 17.58 -14.24
N ASP A 36 -22.91 16.27 -13.92
CA ASP A 36 -23.74 15.24 -14.53
C ASP A 36 -25.15 15.22 -13.94
N ALA A 37 -26.08 14.61 -14.68
CA ALA A 37 -27.45 14.40 -14.25
C ALA A 37 -27.51 13.51 -12.99
N TRP A 38 -28.35 13.87 -12.03
CA TRP A 38 -28.61 13.08 -10.84
C TRP A 38 -30.06 12.56 -10.82
N PRO A 39 -30.34 11.30 -10.46
CA PRO A 39 -29.39 10.22 -10.19
C PRO A 39 -28.59 9.78 -11.43
N PRO A 40 -27.46 9.06 -11.28
CA PRO A 40 -26.65 8.61 -12.40
C PRO A 40 -27.48 7.71 -13.32
N VAL A 41 -27.30 7.88 -14.65
CA VAL A 41 -27.96 7.03 -15.66
C VAL A 41 -27.11 5.79 -15.87
N LEU A 42 -27.71 4.62 -15.65
CA LEU A 42 -27.08 3.31 -15.81
C LEU A 42 -27.70 2.59 -17.02
N THR A 43 -26.87 1.87 -17.76
CA THR A 43 -27.35 0.86 -18.73
C THR A 43 -28.00 -0.34 -18.02
N GLU A 44 -28.62 -1.25 -18.76
CA GLU A 44 -29.20 -2.47 -18.21
C GLU A 44 -28.17 -3.33 -17.49
N HIS A 45 -26.99 -3.55 -18.10
CA HIS A 45 -25.90 -4.32 -17.51
C HIS A 45 -25.31 -3.65 -16.24
N GLU A 46 -25.08 -2.36 -16.28
CA GLU A 46 -24.63 -1.60 -15.13
C GLU A 46 -25.65 -1.64 -13.99
N THR A 47 -26.94 -1.57 -14.31
CA THR A 47 -28.02 -1.68 -13.30
C THR A 47 -28.02 -3.06 -12.64
N ILE A 48 -27.80 -4.14 -13.41
CA ILE A 48 -27.67 -5.49 -12.86
C ILE A 48 -26.49 -5.55 -11.91
N LEU A 49 -25.31 -5.07 -12.31
CA LEU A 49 -24.11 -5.10 -11.50
C LEU A 49 -24.28 -4.33 -10.20
N VAL A 50 -24.75 -3.09 -10.28
CA VAL A 50 -24.93 -2.23 -9.08
C VAL A 50 -25.94 -2.83 -8.09
N ASN A 51 -27.03 -3.44 -8.59
CA ASN A 51 -28.07 -4.00 -7.73
C ASN A 51 -27.75 -5.40 -7.17
N CYS A 52 -26.59 -5.98 -7.51
CA CYS A 52 -26.25 -7.33 -7.05
C CYS A 52 -25.53 -7.35 -5.70
N PHE A 53 -24.95 -6.24 -5.25
CA PHE A 53 -24.24 -6.22 -3.98
C PHE A 53 -25.20 -6.17 -2.80
N ASP A 54 -25.09 -7.18 -1.93
CA ASP A 54 -25.99 -7.38 -0.81
C ASP A 54 -25.23 -7.28 0.53
N ASN A 55 -25.57 -6.29 1.32
CA ASN A 55 -24.93 -6.01 2.60
C ASN A 55 -24.96 -7.20 3.55
N VAL A 56 -26.07 -7.98 3.55
CA VAL A 56 -26.23 -9.14 4.42
C VAL A 56 -25.26 -10.26 4.06
N SER A 57 -25.06 -10.48 2.78
CA SER A 57 -24.06 -11.44 2.32
C SER A 57 -22.64 -10.98 2.64
N ILE A 58 -22.32 -9.70 2.40
CA ILE A 58 -21.01 -9.12 2.69
C ILE A 58 -20.69 -9.22 4.19
N ASP A 59 -21.65 -8.91 5.05
CA ASP A 59 -21.57 -9.10 6.49
C ASP A 59 -21.19 -10.55 6.84
N ALA A 60 -21.90 -11.53 6.27
CA ALA A 60 -21.60 -12.94 6.49
C ALA A 60 -20.18 -13.34 6.02
N TRP A 61 -19.71 -12.80 4.89
CA TRP A 61 -18.36 -13.06 4.40
C TRP A 61 -17.29 -12.42 5.31
N SER A 62 -17.50 -11.17 5.74
CA SER A 62 -16.63 -10.47 6.68
C SER A 62 -16.56 -11.23 8.02
N TYR A 63 -17.70 -11.69 8.53
CA TYR A 63 -17.78 -12.51 9.74
C TYR A 63 -16.99 -13.82 9.61
N TYR A 64 -17.09 -14.50 8.45
CA TYR A 64 -16.36 -15.73 8.21
C TYR A 64 -14.85 -15.50 8.19
N TYR A 65 -14.37 -14.58 7.34
CA TYR A 65 -12.94 -14.31 7.21
C TYR A 65 -12.30 -13.82 8.51
N GLY A 66 -13.02 -13.00 9.29
CA GLY A 66 -12.54 -12.46 10.56
C GLY A 66 -12.35 -13.51 11.67
N ARG A 67 -12.75 -14.77 11.43
CA ARG A 67 -12.66 -15.86 12.40
C ARG A 67 -11.70 -16.98 11.96
N GLN A 68 -11.00 -16.79 10.86
CA GLN A 68 -10.06 -17.79 10.34
C GLN A 68 -8.62 -17.44 10.70
N ASN A 69 -7.81 -18.45 10.97
CA ASN A 69 -6.36 -18.26 10.99
C ASN A 69 -5.85 -18.20 9.55
N LYS A 70 -5.38 -17.03 9.15
CA LYS A 70 -4.89 -16.73 7.81
C LYS A 70 -3.43 -16.26 7.80
N LEU A 71 -2.74 -16.40 8.94
CA LEU A 71 -1.30 -16.14 8.95
C LEU A 71 -0.63 -16.93 7.82
N ALA A 72 0.21 -16.28 7.02
CA ALA A 72 0.86 -16.90 5.87
C ALA A 72 1.47 -18.26 6.22
N GLY A 73 1.22 -19.27 5.38
CA GLY A 73 1.57 -20.67 5.63
C GLY A 73 0.53 -21.46 6.45
N PHE A 74 -0.51 -20.82 6.97
CA PHE A 74 -1.59 -21.49 7.72
C PHE A 74 -2.98 -21.32 7.07
N GLY A 75 -3.12 -20.43 6.10
CA GLY A 75 -4.40 -20.00 5.52
C GLY A 75 -5.03 -20.95 4.48
N ARG A 76 -4.59 -22.24 4.35
CA ARG A 76 -5.07 -23.15 3.31
C ARG A 76 -6.58 -23.39 3.33
N GLU A 77 -7.18 -23.49 4.52
CA GLU A 77 -8.64 -23.70 4.65
C GLU A 77 -9.43 -22.50 4.14
N ALA A 78 -9.00 -21.29 4.48
CA ALA A 78 -9.61 -20.06 3.96
C ALA A 78 -9.43 -19.93 2.44
N ALA A 79 -8.27 -20.37 1.89
CA ALA A 79 -8.05 -20.43 0.45
C ALA A 79 -9.03 -21.37 -0.25
N GLN A 80 -9.21 -22.59 0.29
CA GLN A 80 -10.16 -23.56 -0.26
C GLN A 80 -11.60 -23.03 -0.17
N TRP A 81 -11.97 -22.44 0.96
CA TRP A 81 -13.30 -21.84 1.13
C TRP A 81 -13.55 -20.72 0.11
N THR A 82 -12.56 -19.87 -0.15
CA THR A 82 -12.64 -18.81 -1.17
C THR A 82 -12.87 -19.42 -2.56
N ALA A 83 -12.11 -20.46 -2.91
CA ALA A 83 -12.26 -21.19 -4.16
C ALA A 83 -13.67 -21.80 -4.32
N ASP A 84 -14.19 -22.39 -3.23
CA ASP A 84 -15.53 -22.97 -3.21
C ASP A 84 -16.62 -21.91 -3.40
N ARG A 85 -16.51 -20.74 -2.75
CA ARG A 85 -17.47 -19.62 -2.94
C ARG A 85 -17.44 -19.08 -4.38
N TRP A 86 -16.25 -18.96 -4.97
CA TRP A 86 -16.12 -18.56 -6.36
C TRP A 86 -16.73 -19.61 -7.33
N ALA A 87 -16.52 -20.90 -7.02
CA ALA A 87 -17.09 -22.00 -7.82
C ALA A 87 -18.63 -22.00 -7.78
N GLU A 88 -19.25 -21.71 -6.65
CA GLU A 88 -20.71 -21.55 -6.51
C GLU A 88 -21.27 -20.45 -7.41
N ASN A 89 -20.45 -19.44 -7.70
CA ASN A 89 -20.75 -18.34 -8.60
C ASN A 89 -20.23 -18.59 -10.03
N GLY A 90 -19.86 -19.83 -10.37
CA GLY A 90 -19.45 -20.23 -11.73
C GLY A 90 -18.07 -19.75 -12.16
N VAL A 91 -17.20 -19.42 -11.20
CA VAL A 91 -15.78 -19.11 -11.46
C VAL A 91 -14.93 -20.34 -11.14
N VAL A 92 -14.34 -20.91 -12.17
CA VAL A 92 -13.41 -22.04 -12.01
C VAL A 92 -12.09 -21.50 -11.46
N SER A 93 -11.64 -22.04 -10.35
CA SER A 93 -10.41 -21.61 -9.69
C SER A 93 -9.52 -22.78 -9.32
N GLU A 94 -8.22 -22.47 -9.14
CA GLU A 94 -7.21 -23.38 -8.64
C GLU A 94 -6.50 -22.78 -7.42
N LEU A 95 -5.98 -23.65 -6.54
CA LEU A 95 -5.05 -23.26 -5.50
C LEU A 95 -3.63 -23.39 -6.05
N LYS A 96 -2.96 -22.26 -6.23
CA LYS A 96 -1.57 -22.19 -6.66
C LYS A 96 -0.66 -22.14 -5.46
N GLU A 97 0.19 -23.13 -5.30
CA GLU A 97 1.09 -23.27 -4.16
C GLU A 97 2.51 -22.79 -4.47
N TYR A 98 3.09 -22.01 -3.55
CA TYR A 98 4.51 -21.66 -3.51
C TYR A 98 5.09 -22.00 -2.16
N HIS A 99 6.41 -22.30 -2.10
CA HIS A 99 7.14 -22.65 -0.88
C HIS A 99 8.08 -21.50 -0.52
N VAL A 100 7.67 -20.62 0.39
CA VAL A 100 8.34 -19.34 0.62
C VAL A 100 9.05 -19.27 1.97
N TYR A 101 10.07 -18.42 2.05
CA TYR A 101 10.79 -18.18 3.28
C TYR A 101 10.02 -17.22 4.19
N LEU A 102 9.68 -17.71 5.38
CA LEU A 102 8.99 -16.94 6.43
C LEU A 102 9.76 -17.08 7.75
N ARG A 103 9.60 -16.08 8.63
CA ARG A 103 10.21 -16.11 9.97
C ARG A 103 9.17 -15.79 11.05
N TYR A 104 8.72 -16.83 11.72
CA TYR A 104 7.66 -16.77 12.72
C TYR A 104 8.17 -16.41 14.12
N PRO A 105 7.34 -15.75 14.97
CA PRO A 105 7.68 -15.51 16.36
C PRO A 105 7.72 -16.82 17.16
N VAL A 106 8.58 -16.86 18.17
CA VAL A 106 8.62 -17.94 19.18
C VAL A 106 8.39 -17.36 20.57
N SER A 107 9.13 -16.30 20.91
CA SER A 107 8.92 -15.57 22.15
C SER A 107 9.61 -14.21 22.09
N ALA A 108 9.12 -13.26 22.87
CA ALA A 108 9.77 -11.98 23.06
C ALA A 108 9.64 -11.54 24.53
N SER A 109 10.64 -10.81 25.02
CA SER A 109 10.57 -10.07 26.28
C SER A 109 11.28 -8.74 26.16
N LEU A 110 10.77 -7.74 26.87
CA LEU A 110 11.39 -6.44 27.01
C LEU A 110 11.36 -6.02 28.47
N HIS A 111 12.51 -5.65 29.01
CA HIS A 111 12.60 -5.11 30.37
C HIS A 111 13.16 -3.71 30.33
N PHE A 112 12.59 -2.83 31.10
CA PHE A 112 13.08 -1.49 31.34
C PHE A 112 13.76 -1.45 32.71
N THR A 113 15.02 -1.00 32.74
CA THR A 113 15.74 -0.71 33.98
C THR A 113 15.87 0.81 34.11
N SER A 114 15.34 1.38 35.19
CA SER A 114 15.40 2.80 35.47
C SER A 114 16.80 3.27 35.84
N ALA A 115 17.01 4.58 35.91
CA ALA A 115 18.29 5.17 36.37
C ALA A 115 18.63 4.75 37.79
N ASP A 116 17.66 4.45 38.64
CA ASP A 116 17.86 4.01 40.05
C ASP A 116 18.14 2.49 40.14
N GLY A 117 18.13 1.79 39.01
CA GLY A 117 18.42 0.35 38.88
C GLY A 117 17.24 -0.57 39.15
N GLU A 118 16.03 -0.05 39.27
CA GLU A 118 14.81 -0.85 39.33
C GLU A 118 14.48 -1.40 37.94
N THR A 119 14.13 -2.67 37.86
CA THR A 119 13.80 -3.34 36.58
C THR A 119 12.35 -3.82 36.58
N GLU A 120 11.62 -3.48 35.55
CA GLU A 120 10.24 -3.92 35.30
C GLU A 120 10.11 -4.57 33.91
N GLU A 121 9.17 -5.48 33.78
CA GLU A 121 8.82 -6.08 32.50
C GLU A 121 7.83 -5.17 31.76
N VAL A 122 8.17 -4.83 30.51
CA VAL A 122 7.30 -4.04 29.65
C VAL A 122 6.25 -4.94 29.03
N LYS A 123 4.99 -4.51 29.07
CA LYS A 123 3.85 -5.26 28.51
C LYS A 123 4.02 -5.45 26.99
N LEU A 124 4.11 -6.72 26.55
CA LEU A 124 4.25 -7.13 25.16
C LEU A 124 3.02 -7.94 24.69
N ARG A 125 1.85 -7.50 25.06
CA ARG A 125 0.61 -8.21 24.73
C ARG A 125 -0.56 -7.22 24.67
N GLU A 126 -1.37 -7.36 23.63
CA GLU A 126 -2.64 -6.64 23.52
C GLU A 126 -3.67 -7.25 24.50
N ASP A 127 -4.57 -6.44 25.02
CA ASP A 127 -5.58 -6.90 25.96
C ASP A 127 -6.63 -7.78 25.27
N VAL A 128 -7.15 -8.75 26.01
CA VAL A 128 -8.34 -9.50 25.59
C VAL A 128 -9.58 -8.71 25.98
N LEU A 129 -10.45 -8.44 25.02
CA LEU A 129 -11.66 -7.65 25.21
C LEU A 129 -12.87 -8.58 25.36
N GLU A 130 -13.68 -8.38 26.42
CA GLU A 130 -14.88 -9.21 26.65
C GLU A 130 -15.94 -9.00 25.57
N GLU A 131 -16.05 -7.78 25.04
CA GLU A 131 -16.99 -7.39 23.99
C GLU A 131 -16.57 -7.91 22.62
N ASP A 132 -15.29 -8.25 22.47
CA ASP A 132 -14.70 -8.73 21.23
C ASP A 132 -13.90 -10.02 21.47
N GLU A 133 -14.63 -11.15 21.56
CA GLU A 133 -14.09 -12.46 21.94
C GLU A 133 -12.92 -12.94 21.10
N VAL A 134 -12.87 -12.54 19.81
CA VAL A 134 -11.83 -12.95 18.85
C VAL A 134 -10.45 -12.52 19.33
N THR A 135 -10.38 -11.42 20.07
CA THR A 135 -9.11 -10.89 20.61
C THR A 135 -8.43 -11.88 21.59
N GLY A 136 -9.17 -12.84 22.13
CA GLY A 136 -8.68 -13.87 23.05
C GLY A 136 -8.38 -15.24 22.42
N TRP A 137 -8.65 -15.43 21.12
CA TRP A 137 -8.68 -16.78 20.53
C TRP A 137 -7.30 -17.35 20.20
N ASP A 138 -6.33 -16.50 19.89
CA ASP A 138 -5.01 -16.95 19.43
C ASP A 138 -3.86 -16.23 20.13
N GLU A 139 -2.89 -17.00 20.63
CA GLU A 139 -1.74 -16.43 21.34
C GLU A 139 -0.81 -15.60 20.42
N ILE A 140 -0.63 -16.03 19.17
CA ILE A 140 0.22 -15.30 18.21
C ILE A 140 -0.39 -13.94 17.87
N SER A 141 -1.71 -13.89 17.73
CA SER A 141 -2.46 -12.65 17.48
C SER A 141 -2.31 -11.63 18.61
N GLN A 142 -2.27 -12.09 19.86
CA GLN A 142 -2.13 -11.23 21.04
C GLN A 142 -0.69 -10.75 21.28
N GLN A 143 0.31 -11.53 20.85
CA GLN A 143 1.72 -11.22 21.09
C GLN A 143 2.20 -10.03 20.27
N THR A 144 3.20 -9.35 20.82
CA THR A 144 3.95 -8.29 20.17
C THR A 144 5.14 -8.86 19.40
N TRP A 145 5.15 -8.72 18.09
CA TRP A 145 6.24 -9.20 17.24
C TRP A 145 6.25 -8.52 15.87
N LEU A 146 7.39 -8.60 15.18
CA LEU A 146 7.56 -8.14 13.80
C LEU A 146 8.02 -9.32 12.92
N GLY A 147 7.40 -9.46 11.76
CA GLY A 147 7.82 -10.41 10.74
C GLY A 147 9.27 -10.14 10.31
N TYR A 148 10.05 -11.19 10.10
CA TYR A 148 11.47 -11.16 9.77
C TYR A 148 12.42 -10.58 10.83
N SER A 149 11.94 -10.13 11.99
CA SER A 149 12.85 -9.76 13.08
C SER A 149 13.72 -10.97 13.47
N PRO A 150 15.06 -10.88 13.44
CA PRO A 150 15.93 -12.00 13.78
C PRO A 150 15.91 -12.28 15.28
N SER A 151 16.23 -13.54 15.66
CA SER A 151 16.53 -13.86 17.05
C SER A 151 17.74 -13.07 17.53
N GLY A 152 17.66 -12.53 18.74
CA GLY A 152 18.77 -11.80 19.34
C GLY A 152 18.42 -11.24 20.71
N ARG A 153 19.48 -11.00 21.52
CA ARG A 153 19.38 -10.30 22.80
C ARG A 153 20.20 -9.03 22.75
N ALA A 154 19.62 -7.93 23.18
CA ALA A 154 20.28 -6.64 23.30
C ALA A 154 20.01 -6.04 24.69
N GLU A 155 21.07 -5.52 25.35
CA GLU A 155 20.96 -4.78 26.60
C GLU A 155 21.81 -3.52 26.48
N ALA A 156 21.17 -2.35 26.48
CA ALA A 156 21.85 -1.06 26.35
C ALA A 156 20.97 0.08 26.83
N GLU A 157 21.58 1.24 27.06
CA GLU A 157 20.88 2.51 27.06
C GLU A 157 20.16 2.68 25.69
N TYR A 158 19.09 3.47 25.67
CA TYR A 158 18.31 3.69 24.45
C TYR A 158 18.20 5.18 24.11
N VAL A 159 17.93 5.43 22.82
CA VAL A 159 17.77 6.78 22.28
C VAL A 159 16.50 6.87 21.46
N TYR A 160 15.73 7.95 21.67
CA TYR A 160 14.60 8.28 20.83
C TYR A 160 15.09 9.00 19.57
N VAL A 161 14.61 8.55 18.40
CA VAL A 161 15.07 9.00 17.09
C VAL A 161 13.91 9.41 16.17
N GLY A 162 12.85 9.97 16.75
CA GLY A 162 11.70 10.46 15.99
C GLY A 162 11.01 9.35 15.18
N ARG A 163 10.70 9.61 13.92
CA ARG A 163 10.11 8.63 13.03
C ARG A 163 11.13 7.69 12.34
N GLY A 164 12.42 7.86 12.65
CA GLY A 164 13.49 6.96 12.22
C GLY A 164 13.84 7.04 10.73
N SER A 165 13.60 8.18 10.09
CA SER A 165 14.17 8.48 8.79
C SER A 165 15.69 8.66 8.86
N ILE A 166 16.41 8.51 7.76
CA ILE A 166 17.85 8.82 7.69
C ILE A 166 18.11 10.23 8.23
N ALA A 167 17.27 11.20 7.84
CA ALA A 167 17.39 12.58 8.28
C ALA A 167 17.12 12.75 9.80
N ASP A 168 16.24 11.94 10.40
CA ASP A 168 16.01 11.95 11.86
C ASP A 168 17.23 11.40 12.61
N PHE A 169 17.77 10.27 12.15
CA PHE A 169 19.01 9.71 12.72
C PHE A 169 20.19 10.68 12.57
N GLN A 170 20.35 11.31 11.41
CA GLN A 170 21.42 12.29 11.17
C GLN A 170 21.27 13.51 12.06
N ALA A 171 20.06 14.04 12.24
CA ALA A 171 19.80 15.15 13.12
C ALA A 171 20.21 14.87 14.59
N VAL A 172 20.01 13.64 15.06
CA VAL A 172 20.44 13.19 16.39
C VAL A 172 21.97 13.14 16.48
N VAL A 173 22.63 12.59 15.46
CA VAL A 173 24.09 12.49 15.39
C VAL A 173 24.74 13.87 15.31
N ASP A 174 24.21 14.80 14.51
CA ASP A 174 24.70 16.18 14.37
C ASP A 174 24.61 16.98 15.68
N LYS A 175 23.67 16.59 16.56
CA LYS A 175 23.55 17.15 17.92
C LYS A 175 24.48 16.47 18.92
N GLY A 176 25.35 15.56 18.50
CA GLY A 176 26.35 14.89 19.32
C GLY A 176 25.83 13.68 20.11
N VAL A 177 24.61 13.21 19.88
CA VAL A 177 24.04 12.03 20.53
C VAL A 177 24.56 10.78 19.84
N LYS A 178 25.11 9.83 20.58
CA LYS A 178 25.65 8.57 20.06
C LYS A 178 24.53 7.51 19.93
N ILE A 179 24.37 6.96 18.76
CA ILE A 179 23.41 5.88 18.46
C ILE A 179 24.11 4.53 18.51
N LYS A 180 25.35 4.44 18.03
CA LYS A 180 26.09 3.19 17.95
C LYS A 180 26.15 2.46 19.30
N GLY A 181 25.73 1.19 19.28
CA GLY A 181 25.70 0.33 20.47
C GLY A 181 24.51 0.58 21.40
N LYS A 182 23.53 1.39 21.01
CA LYS A 182 22.31 1.67 21.75
C LYS A 182 21.10 0.96 21.13
N ILE A 183 19.98 0.96 21.85
CA ILE A 183 18.68 0.54 21.30
C ILE A 183 17.98 1.80 20.79
N ALA A 184 17.45 1.74 19.55
CA ALA A 184 16.67 2.82 18.95
C ALA A 184 15.20 2.69 19.35
N LEU A 185 14.65 3.73 19.99
CA LEU A 185 13.22 3.90 20.23
C LEU A 185 12.65 4.79 19.11
N ILE A 186 11.70 4.29 18.33
CA ILE A 186 11.26 4.88 17.09
C ILE A 186 9.75 4.99 17.08
N ARG A 187 9.18 6.10 16.60
CA ARG A 187 7.76 6.27 16.41
C ARG A 187 7.34 5.77 15.01
N TYR A 188 6.15 5.16 14.90
CA TYR A 188 5.53 4.86 13.62
C TYR A 188 5.23 6.13 12.79
N GLY A 189 4.86 5.93 11.52
CA GLY A 189 4.56 7.00 10.55
C GLY A 189 5.76 7.44 9.74
N GLY A 190 5.51 8.01 8.56
CA GLY A 190 6.50 8.60 7.65
C GLY A 190 7.16 7.60 6.70
N LEU A 191 7.64 6.46 7.18
CA LEU A 191 8.29 5.45 6.33
C LEU A 191 7.93 4.04 6.79
N PHE A 192 8.10 3.08 5.87
CA PHE A 192 7.87 1.66 6.12
C PHE A 192 8.70 1.15 7.31
N ARG A 193 8.11 0.30 8.16
CA ARG A 193 8.74 -0.14 9.41
C ARG A 193 10.06 -0.89 9.22
N GLY A 194 10.18 -1.68 8.15
CA GLY A 194 11.43 -2.36 7.82
C GLY A 194 12.58 -1.39 7.57
N LEU A 195 12.32 -0.25 6.94
CA LEU A 195 13.32 0.79 6.71
C LEU A 195 13.70 1.53 7.99
N LYS A 196 12.80 1.66 8.98
CA LYS A 196 13.15 2.17 10.31
C LYS A 196 14.18 1.28 10.99
N VAL A 197 13.98 -0.04 10.92
CA VAL A 197 14.93 -1.02 11.47
C VAL A 197 16.24 -0.99 10.68
N LYS A 198 16.18 -0.90 9.34
CA LYS A 198 17.37 -0.75 8.48
C LYS A 198 18.17 0.49 8.86
N ASN A 199 17.53 1.64 8.98
CA ASN A 199 18.20 2.89 9.35
C ASN A 199 18.82 2.79 10.74
N ALA A 200 18.11 2.22 11.73
CA ALA A 200 18.66 1.96 13.05
C ALA A 200 19.95 1.12 12.99
N GLN A 201 19.93 0.03 12.22
CA GLN A 201 21.07 -0.84 11.97
C GLN A 201 22.22 -0.08 11.31
N ASP A 202 21.95 0.68 10.25
CA ASP A 202 22.95 1.41 9.48
C ASP A 202 23.66 2.50 10.33
N PHE A 203 22.93 3.11 11.28
CA PHE A 203 23.51 4.04 12.27
C PHE A 203 24.14 3.33 13.48
N GLY A 204 24.17 1.97 13.47
CA GLY A 204 24.88 1.17 14.45
C GLY A 204 24.11 0.87 15.73
N ALA A 205 22.79 1.04 15.75
CA ALA A 205 21.95 0.52 16.83
C ALA A 205 22.04 -1.01 16.88
N ILE A 206 21.86 -1.59 18.08
CA ILE A 206 21.93 -3.05 18.29
C ILE A 206 20.55 -3.70 18.39
N ALA A 207 19.48 -2.90 18.49
CA ALA A 207 18.08 -3.32 18.41
C ALA A 207 17.21 -2.09 18.09
N ALA A 208 15.98 -2.34 17.66
CA ALA A 208 14.98 -1.31 17.42
C ALA A 208 13.66 -1.65 18.13
N VAL A 209 13.03 -0.65 18.72
CA VAL A 209 11.69 -0.73 19.32
C VAL A 209 10.84 0.35 18.67
N ILE A 210 9.71 -0.03 18.07
CA ILE A 210 8.87 0.89 17.28
C ILE A 210 7.50 1.00 17.97
N PHE A 211 6.99 2.22 18.21
CA PHE A 211 5.74 2.41 18.92
C PHE A 211 4.75 3.29 18.15
N ILE A 212 3.45 3.08 18.40
CA ILE A 212 2.36 3.92 17.91
C ILE A 212 2.28 5.18 18.80
N ASP A 213 1.90 6.32 18.21
CA ASP A 213 1.66 7.55 18.95
C ASP A 213 0.27 8.11 18.59
N PRO A 214 -0.62 8.36 19.57
CA PRO A 214 -2.00 8.78 19.31
C PRO A 214 -2.14 10.16 18.67
N ILE A 215 -1.07 10.96 18.56
CA ILE A 215 -1.12 12.22 17.78
C ILE A 215 -1.45 11.98 16.31
N ASP A 216 -1.13 10.78 15.80
CA ASP A 216 -1.41 10.41 14.41
C ASP A 216 -2.87 10.00 14.18
N ASP A 217 -3.67 9.85 15.24
CA ASP A 217 -5.09 9.46 15.21
C ASP A 217 -6.06 10.64 14.97
N GLY A 218 -5.56 11.87 14.86
CA GLY A 218 -6.38 13.05 14.61
C GLY A 218 -7.15 13.54 15.83
N GLU A 219 -8.47 13.78 15.68
CA GLU A 219 -9.29 14.34 16.77
C GLU A 219 -9.84 13.25 17.73
N ILE A 220 -9.90 11.99 17.27
CA ILE A 220 -10.53 10.90 18.02
C ILE A 220 -9.48 10.22 18.92
N THR A 221 -9.22 10.83 20.06
CA THR A 221 -8.25 10.31 21.04
C THR A 221 -8.85 10.32 22.45
N THR A 222 -8.32 9.49 23.33
CA THR A 222 -8.70 9.48 24.75
C THR A 222 -8.33 10.80 25.43
N ALA A 223 -7.27 11.46 25.02
CA ALA A 223 -6.87 12.78 25.51
C ALA A 223 -7.90 13.87 25.17
N ASN A 224 -8.65 13.70 24.08
CA ASN A 224 -9.74 14.59 23.67
C ASN A 224 -11.11 14.17 24.27
N GLY A 225 -11.13 13.17 25.15
CA GLY A 225 -12.32 12.75 25.91
C GLY A 225 -13.17 11.67 25.23
N TYR A 226 -12.68 11.05 24.15
CA TYR A 226 -13.35 9.90 23.54
C TYR A 226 -13.02 8.62 24.31
N ALA A 227 -14.00 7.73 24.44
CA ALA A 227 -13.75 6.40 25.00
C ALA A 227 -12.88 5.58 24.03
N ALA A 228 -12.00 4.77 24.60
CA ALA A 228 -11.19 3.84 23.82
C ALA A 228 -12.03 2.65 23.34
N TYR A 229 -11.63 2.03 22.22
CA TYR A 229 -12.18 0.76 21.77
C TYR A 229 -12.05 -0.31 22.89
N PRO A 230 -13.05 -1.14 23.20
CA PRO A 230 -14.30 -1.35 22.45
C PRO A 230 -15.44 -0.38 22.80
N ASP A 231 -15.35 0.36 23.91
CA ASP A 231 -16.42 1.23 24.43
C ASP A 231 -16.62 2.51 23.58
N GLY A 232 -15.69 2.84 22.72
CA GLY A 232 -15.74 4.03 21.90
C GLY A 232 -14.81 4.01 20.68
N PRO A 233 -14.78 5.13 19.94
CA PRO A 233 -14.11 5.19 18.64
C PRO A 233 -12.59 5.45 18.72
N ALA A 234 -12.02 5.76 19.90
CA ALA A 234 -10.61 6.05 20.03
C ALA A 234 -9.76 4.77 20.08
N ARG A 235 -8.48 4.90 19.73
CA ARG A 235 -7.54 3.79 19.77
C ARG A 235 -7.44 3.17 21.16
N ASN A 236 -7.47 1.85 21.22
CA ASN A 236 -7.19 1.13 22.47
C ASN A 236 -5.72 1.32 22.87
N PRO A 237 -5.42 1.70 24.13
CA PRO A 237 -4.04 1.97 24.60
C PRO A 237 -3.08 0.80 24.43
N SER A 238 -3.56 -0.43 24.49
CA SER A 238 -2.74 -1.63 24.35
C SER A 238 -2.51 -2.05 22.90
N SER A 239 -3.12 -1.38 21.91
CA SER A 239 -3.01 -1.77 20.51
C SER A 239 -1.57 -1.71 20.02
N VAL A 240 -1.17 -2.74 19.24
CA VAL A 240 0.17 -2.88 18.68
C VAL A 240 0.09 -3.03 17.16
N GLN A 241 0.89 -2.29 16.42
CA GLN A 241 1.02 -2.47 14.98
C GLN A 241 2.09 -3.54 14.69
N LYS A 242 1.67 -4.74 14.27
CA LYS A 242 2.56 -5.79 13.75
C LYS A 242 3.03 -5.45 12.33
N GLY A 243 3.77 -6.32 11.70
CA GLY A 243 4.10 -6.17 10.28
C GLY A 243 5.50 -6.67 9.93
N SER A 244 5.80 -6.68 8.63
CA SER A 244 7.08 -7.11 8.08
C SER A 244 8.19 -6.08 8.31
N THR A 245 9.40 -6.56 8.56
CA THR A 245 10.64 -5.78 8.56
C THR A 245 11.54 -6.05 7.35
N LEU A 246 11.01 -6.71 6.32
CA LEU A 246 11.67 -6.80 5.01
C LEU A 246 12.04 -5.38 4.51
N PHE A 247 13.16 -5.21 3.82
CA PHE A 247 13.51 -3.92 3.20
C PHE A 247 12.75 -3.78 1.87
N LEU A 248 11.44 -3.53 1.99
CA LEU A 248 10.46 -3.63 0.90
C LEU A 248 10.84 -2.80 -0.33
N SER A 249 11.37 -1.59 -0.15
CA SER A 249 11.81 -0.73 -1.26
C SER A 249 13.04 -1.25 -2.01
N THR A 250 13.71 -2.27 -1.47
CA THR A 250 14.84 -2.92 -2.12
C THR A 250 14.40 -4.13 -2.94
N SER A 251 13.62 -5.04 -2.34
CA SER A 251 13.10 -6.24 -3.00
C SER A 251 11.84 -6.75 -2.32
N PRO A 252 10.67 -6.70 -2.96
CA PRO A 252 9.48 -7.44 -2.54
C PRO A 252 9.58 -8.91 -2.98
N GLY A 253 8.61 -9.73 -2.56
CA GLY A 253 8.58 -11.17 -2.85
C GLY A 253 9.39 -11.99 -1.84
N ASP A 254 9.57 -13.27 -2.12
CA ASP A 254 10.40 -14.13 -1.26
C ASP A 254 11.86 -13.65 -1.31
N PRO A 255 12.43 -13.21 -0.18
CA PRO A 255 13.79 -12.67 -0.15
C PRO A 255 14.86 -13.70 -0.54
N THR A 256 14.51 -14.98 -0.62
CA THR A 256 15.45 -16.08 -0.94
C THR A 256 15.33 -16.59 -2.39
N THR A 257 14.33 -16.11 -3.16
CA THR A 257 14.16 -16.44 -4.59
C THR A 257 13.99 -15.20 -5.47
N PRO A 258 14.87 -14.19 -5.39
CA PRO A 258 14.67 -12.94 -6.11
C PRO A 258 14.68 -13.16 -7.63
N GLY A 259 13.56 -12.82 -8.29
CA GLY A 259 13.45 -12.84 -9.75
C GLY A 259 13.01 -14.17 -10.36
N TYR A 260 12.63 -15.16 -9.56
CA TYR A 260 12.09 -16.44 -10.01
C TYR A 260 11.14 -17.07 -8.97
N PRO A 261 10.13 -17.85 -9.41
CA PRO A 261 9.09 -18.35 -8.52
C PRO A 261 9.62 -19.38 -7.49
N SER A 262 9.14 -19.25 -6.28
CA SER A 262 9.52 -20.05 -5.11
C SER A 262 8.79 -21.42 -5.08
N HIS A 263 9.05 -22.27 -6.07
CA HIS A 263 8.53 -23.64 -6.09
C HIS A 263 9.22 -24.54 -5.05
N GLU A 264 8.63 -25.70 -4.75
CA GLU A 264 9.25 -26.71 -3.90
C GLU A 264 10.64 -27.09 -4.46
N GLY A 265 11.66 -27.00 -3.61
CA GLY A 265 13.05 -27.29 -4.00
C GLY A 265 13.76 -26.21 -4.82
N ALA A 266 13.17 -25.04 -5.00
CA ALA A 266 13.83 -23.92 -5.68
C ALA A 266 15.16 -23.56 -4.98
N PRO A 267 16.22 -23.20 -5.73
CA PRO A 267 17.46 -22.68 -5.15
C PRO A 267 17.20 -21.46 -4.27
N ARG A 268 17.97 -21.27 -3.21
CA ARG A 268 17.80 -20.14 -2.29
C ARG A 268 19.02 -19.24 -2.32
N ALA A 269 18.77 -17.93 -2.47
CA ALA A 269 19.80 -16.89 -2.41
C ALA A 269 20.02 -16.41 -0.97
N ASP A 270 21.16 -15.74 -0.73
CA ASP A 270 21.39 -15.00 0.50
C ASP A 270 20.47 -13.76 0.54
N SER A 271 19.73 -13.64 1.65
CA SER A 271 18.77 -12.54 1.88
C SER A 271 19.26 -11.50 2.90
N SER A 272 20.51 -11.57 3.32
CA SER A 272 21.07 -10.69 4.36
C SER A 272 21.03 -9.19 4.01
N ASN A 273 20.99 -8.86 2.72
CA ASN A 273 20.92 -7.49 2.20
C ASN A 273 19.51 -6.89 2.15
N VAL A 274 18.47 -7.72 2.33
CA VAL A 274 17.06 -7.31 2.29
C VAL A 274 16.30 -7.61 3.58
N LEU A 275 16.96 -8.23 4.56
CA LEU A 275 16.40 -8.55 5.87
C LEU A 275 17.21 -7.92 7.01
N PRO A 276 16.56 -7.51 8.13
CA PRO A 276 17.25 -6.94 9.26
C PRO A 276 18.21 -7.93 9.93
N GLN A 277 19.30 -7.41 10.47
CA GLN A 277 20.31 -8.18 11.21
C GLN A 277 20.27 -7.87 12.71
N ILE A 278 19.44 -6.92 13.15
CA ILE A 278 19.23 -6.57 14.56
C ILE A 278 17.79 -6.93 14.98
N PRO A 279 17.58 -7.42 16.21
CA PRO A 279 16.25 -7.74 16.70
C PRO A 279 15.40 -6.47 16.85
N SER A 280 14.09 -6.60 16.62
CA SER A 280 13.15 -5.50 16.72
C SER A 280 11.78 -5.94 17.24
N LEU A 281 11.10 -5.04 17.94
CA LEU A 281 9.75 -5.23 18.48
C LEU A 281 8.89 -3.98 18.26
N PRO A 282 7.56 -4.14 18.01
CA PRO A 282 6.62 -3.04 18.11
C PRO A 282 6.11 -2.91 19.56
N LEU A 283 5.64 -1.73 19.93
CA LEU A 283 4.99 -1.47 21.22
C LEU A 283 3.67 -0.72 21.04
N SER A 284 2.77 -0.92 21.99
CA SER A 284 1.64 -0.03 22.22
C SER A 284 2.11 1.32 22.75
N TYR A 285 1.25 2.33 22.65
CA TYR A 285 1.60 3.63 23.20
C TYR A 285 1.61 3.66 24.74
N GLU A 286 0.76 2.87 25.39
CA GLU A 286 0.79 2.76 26.86
C GLU A 286 2.10 2.16 27.37
N ALA A 287 2.69 1.22 26.63
CA ALA A 287 3.96 0.62 26.96
C ALA A 287 5.16 1.53 26.63
N ALA A 288 5.04 2.39 25.63
CA ALA A 288 6.10 3.30 25.20
C ALA A 288 6.18 4.59 26.04
N GLU A 289 5.07 5.07 26.60
CA GLU A 289 5.00 6.33 27.32
C GLU A 289 5.98 6.40 28.53
N PRO A 290 6.07 5.39 29.42
CA PRO A 290 7.04 5.41 30.52
C PRO A 290 8.50 5.46 30.02
N LEU A 291 8.80 4.82 28.88
CA LEU A 291 10.13 4.82 28.28
C LEU A 291 10.51 6.22 27.79
N LEU A 292 9.55 6.94 27.15
CA LEU A 292 9.77 8.33 26.73
C LEU A 292 9.90 9.28 27.93
N GLN A 293 9.07 9.08 28.97
CA GLN A 293 9.14 9.88 30.20
C GLN A 293 10.49 9.77 30.89
N ALA A 294 11.09 8.57 30.91
CA ALA A 294 12.41 8.33 31.47
C ALA A 294 13.54 9.09 30.75
N LEU A 295 13.31 9.50 29.50
CA LEU A 295 14.25 10.33 28.73
C LEU A 295 14.09 11.83 29.00
N ASN A 296 13.05 12.29 29.71
CA ASN A 296 12.79 13.69 29.93
C ASN A 296 13.98 14.40 30.64
N GLY A 297 14.47 15.46 30.00
CA GLY A 297 15.61 16.22 30.49
C GLY A 297 16.99 15.63 30.12
N HIS A 298 17.04 14.52 29.40
CA HIS A 298 18.30 13.88 29.01
C HIS A 298 18.53 13.97 27.49
N GLY A 299 19.73 14.29 27.07
CA GLY A 299 20.08 14.53 25.66
C GLY A 299 19.52 15.84 25.12
N VAL A 300 18.96 15.84 23.94
CA VAL A 300 18.45 17.02 23.23
C VAL A 300 16.93 17.02 23.29
N SER A 301 16.31 18.17 23.61
CA SER A 301 14.84 18.27 23.62
C SER A 301 14.26 18.17 22.21
N GLY A 302 13.00 17.70 22.11
CA GLY A 302 12.30 17.57 20.82
C GLY A 302 12.26 18.88 20.03
N GLU A 303 12.03 20.01 20.73
CA GLU A 303 12.03 21.34 20.10
C GLU A 303 13.41 21.71 19.53
N ALA A 304 14.49 21.32 20.22
CA ALA A 304 15.86 21.61 19.79
C ALA A 304 16.35 20.68 18.67
N VAL A 305 15.78 19.50 18.54
CA VAL A 305 16.00 18.63 17.37
C VAL A 305 15.38 19.27 16.13
N ASN A 306 14.21 19.90 16.27
CA ASN A 306 13.52 20.68 15.22
C ASN A 306 13.24 19.86 13.95
N ARG A 307 12.70 18.65 14.12
CA ARG A 307 12.26 17.79 13.02
C ARG A 307 10.74 17.68 12.99
N THR A 308 10.14 17.75 11.81
CA THR A 308 8.69 17.56 11.60
C THR A 308 8.28 16.17 12.09
N GLY A 309 7.19 16.10 12.88
CA GLY A 309 6.70 14.85 13.42
C GLY A 309 7.56 14.21 14.51
N TRP A 310 8.52 14.95 15.09
CA TRP A 310 9.32 14.48 16.20
C TRP A 310 8.52 14.37 17.49
N ILE A 311 7.81 15.43 17.86
CA ILE A 311 6.98 15.49 19.06
C ILE A 311 5.64 14.83 18.79
N GLY A 312 5.22 13.92 19.65
CA GLY A 312 3.95 13.21 19.59
C GLY A 312 2.92 13.73 20.60
N GLY A 313 1.92 12.90 20.93
CA GLY A 313 0.77 13.23 21.76
C GLY A 313 0.78 12.58 23.15
N LEU A 314 1.81 11.80 23.50
CA LEU A 314 1.93 11.20 24.82
C LEU A 314 2.41 12.22 25.88
N ASP A 315 2.15 11.93 27.14
CA ASP A 315 2.63 12.77 28.26
C ASP A 315 4.14 12.62 28.48
N ALA A 316 4.91 13.02 27.47
CA ALA A 316 6.37 12.99 27.44
C ALA A 316 6.91 14.21 26.71
N ARG A 317 8.17 14.57 26.96
CA ARG A 317 8.83 15.74 26.34
C ARG A 317 9.68 15.37 25.11
N TYR A 318 9.65 14.12 24.67
CA TYR A 318 10.31 13.61 23.46
C TYR A 318 11.80 14.00 23.33
N PHE A 319 12.52 13.92 24.44
CA PHE A 319 13.96 14.08 24.46
C PHE A 319 14.65 12.90 23.78
N THR A 320 15.82 13.14 23.19
CA THR A 320 16.58 12.07 22.53
C THR A 320 17.10 11.01 23.49
N GLY A 321 17.38 11.36 24.74
CA GLY A 321 18.20 10.54 25.62
C GLY A 321 19.70 10.52 25.18
N PRO A 322 20.49 9.51 25.60
CA PRO A 322 20.11 8.52 26.60
C PRO A 322 20.06 9.15 28.03
N ALA A 323 19.22 8.56 28.88
CA ALA A 323 19.23 8.85 30.30
C ALA A 323 20.29 7.95 30.97
N PRO A 324 21.26 8.53 31.73
CA PRO A 324 22.33 7.74 32.34
C PRO A 324 21.78 6.65 33.28
N GLY A 325 22.17 5.41 33.05
CA GLY A 325 21.73 4.26 33.85
C GLY A 325 20.43 3.64 33.42
N ALA A 326 19.57 4.36 32.68
CA ALA A 326 18.34 3.77 32.11
C ALA A 326 18.65 2.88 30.90
N LYS A 327 18.13 1.65 30.91
CA LYS A 327 18.42 0.63 29.89
C LYS A 327 17.17 -0.11 29.46
N LEU A 328 17.22 -0.62 28.25
CA LEU A 328 16.31 -1.67 27.77
C LEU A 328 17.07 -2.99 27.64
N THR A 329 16.42 -4.09 28.03
CA THR A 329 16.87 -5.45 27.75
C THR A 329 15.81 -6.13 26.92
N LEU A 330 16.13 -6.35 25.65
CA LEU A 330 15.27 -6.98 24.67
C LEU A 330 15.79 -8.39 24.35
N ASP A 331 14.90 -9.41 24.34
CA ASP A 331 15.20 -10.76 23.90
C ASP A 331 14.11 -11.21 22.91
N VAL A 332 14.46 -11.44 21.66
CA VAL A 332 13.56 -11.92 20.60
C VAL A 332 14.02 -13.30 20.18
N LYS A 333 13.08 -14.23 20.09
CA LYS A 333 13.28 -15.56 19.50
C LYS A 333 12.31 -15.75 18.35
N SER A 334 12.84 -16.12 17.22
CA SER A 334 12.09 -16.39 15.99
C SER A 334 12.55 -17.70 15.35
N ARG A 335 11.72 -18.27 14.49
CA ARG A 335 11.97 -19.54 13.80
C ARG A 335 11.80 -19.33 12.29
N ASP A 336 12.87 -19.63 11.56
CA ASP A 336 12.85 -19.66 10.10
C ASP A 336 12.11 -20.89 9.58
N ALA A 337 11.38 -20.76 8.49
CA ALA A 337 10.67 -21.82 7.82
C ALA A 337 10.59 -21.56 6.31
N ILE A 338 10.67 -22.64 5.53
CA ILE A 338 10.12 -22.65 4.18
C ILE A 338 8.72 -23.23 4.31
N ALA A 339 7.70 -22.42 4.04
CA ALA A 339 6.31 -22.79 4.26
C ALA A 339 5.49 -22.70 2.96
N PRO A 340 4.53 -23.61 2.75
CA PRO A 340 3.62 -23.51 1.63
C PRO A 340 2.65 -22.36 1.84
N ILE A 341 2.47 -21.53 0.81
CA ILE A 341 1.42 -20.52 0.73
C ILE A 341 0.49 -20.86 -0.45
N HIS A 342 -0.76 -20.37 -0.39
CA HIS A 342 -1.79 -20.79 -1.33
C HIS A 342 -2.53 -19.59 -1.90
N ASN A 343 -2.17 -19.18 -3.11
CA ASN A 343 -3.00 -18.25 -3.88
C ASN A 343 -4.23 -18.96 -4.45
N VAL A 344 -5.36 -18.26 -4.54
CA VAL A 344 -6.54 -18.75 -5.28
C VAL A 344 -6.61 -17.98 -6.58
N ILE A 345 -6.56 -18.67 -7.71
CA ILE A 345 -6.60 -18.06 -9.04
C ILE A 345 -7.85 -18.54 -9.78
N GLY A 346 -8.77 -17.61 -10.05
CA GLY A 346 -10.04 -17.88 -10.74
C GLY A 346 -10.06 -17.28 -12.15
N TRP A 347 -10.76 -17.94 -13.08
CA TRP A 347 -10.79 -17.59 -14.49
C TRP A 347 -12.22 -17.40 -15.00
N ILE A 348 -12.44 -16.28 -15.70
CA ILE A 348 -13.61 -16.03 -16.52
C ILE A 348 -13.11 -15.73 -17.94
N ASN A 349 -13.26 -16.69 -18.84
CA ASN A 349 -12.75 -16.57 -20.20
C ASN A 349 -13.55 -15.54 -21.00
N GLY A 350 -12.84 -14.64 -21.66
CA GLY A 350 -13.35 -13.74 -22.66
C GLY A 350 -13.42 -14.36 -24.05
N THR A 351 -13.98 -13.63 -24.99
CA THR A 351 -13.97 -14.00 -26.40
C THR A 351 -12.64 -13.68 -27.09
N ASN A 352 -11.84 -12.81 -26.52
CA ASN A 352 -10.47 -12.48 -26.94
C ASN A 352 -9.48 -12.95 -25.86
N ALA A 353 -8.69 -13.97 -26.18
CA ALA A 353 -7.72 -14.55 -25.25
C ALA A 353 -6.43 -13.71 -25.08
N ASP A 354 -6.20 -12.75 -26.00
CA ASP A 354 -4.97 -11.94 -26.03
C ASP A 354 -5.02 -10.72 -25.09
N GLU A 355 -6.15 -10.52 -24.42
CA GLU A 355 -6.35 -9.40 -23.50
C GLU A 355 -6.91 -9.90 -22.17
N THR A 356 -6.30 -9.48 -21.07
CA THR A 356 -6.66 -9.96 -19.73
C THR A 356 -6.69 -8.82 -18.72
N ILE A 357 -7.75 -8.77 -17.91
CA ILE A 357 -7.85 -7.94 -16.72
C ILE A 357 -7.58 -8.82 -15.50
N VAL A 358 -6.67 -8.43 -14.65
CA VAL A 358 -6.40 -9.13 -13.38
C VAL A 358 -6.98 -8.32 -12.24
N ILE A 359 -7.73 -8.96 -11.35
CA ILE A 359 -8.33 -8.36 -10.15
C ILE A 359 -7.82 -9.12 -8.96
N GLY A 360 -7.18 -8.45 -8.02
CA GLY A 360 -6.55 -9.12 -6.88
C GLY A 360 -6.85 -8.47 -5.55
N ASN A 361 -6.85 -9.32 -4.54
CA ASN A 361 -6.92 -9.00 -3.12
C ASN A 361 -6.06 -10.01 -2.38
N HIS A 362 -5.33 -9.59 -1.34
CA HIS A 362 -4.71 -10.60 -0.48
C HIS A 362 -5.71 -11.16 0.56
N ARG A 363 -5.33 -12.23 1.22
CA ARG A 363 -6.18 -12.95 2.16
C ARG A 363 -5.50 -13.18 3.50
N ASP A 364 -4.17 -13.25 3.52
CA ASP A 364 -3.40 -13.45 4.74
C ASP A 364 -3.49 -12.24 5.69
N THR A 365 -3.24 -12.50 6.97
CA THR A 365 -3.33 -11.50 8.05
C THR A 365 -2.27 -11.77 9.11
N TRP A 366 -1.89 -10.75 9.89
CA TRP A 366 -0.99 -10.89 11.04
C TRP A 366 -1.64 -11.52 12.28
N MET A 367 -2.97 -11.56 12.32
CA MET A 367 -3.77 -12.00 13.46
C MET A 367 -5.05 -12.72 13.00
N ILE A 368 -5.78 -13.34 13.90
CA ILE A 368 -7.18 -13.67 13.66
C ILE A 368 -7.97 -12.35 13.66
N GLY A 369 -8.73 -12.11 12.62
CA GLY A 369 -9.34 -10.80 12.35
C GLY A 369 -8.90 -10.31 11.00
N GLY A 370 -8.36 -9.08 10.94
CA GLY A 370 -7.99 -8.41 9.69
C GLY A 370 -9.23 -8.01 8.88
N ASN A 371 -10.26 -7.49 9.56
CA ASN A 371 -11.57 -7.24 8.91
C ASN A 371 -11.56 -6.01 8.01
N ALA A 372 -10.68 -5.03 8.24
CA ALA A 372 -10.37 -4.02 7.26
C ALA A 372 -9.27 -4.53 6.31
N ASP A 373 -8.19 -5.10 6.83
CA ASP A 373 -6.99 -5.51 6.15
C ASP A 373 -6.77 -7.04 6.26
N PRO A 374 -7.06 -7.82 5.18
CA PRO A 374 -7.66 -7.43 3.91
C PRO A 374 -9.08 -7.97 3.72
N ASN A 375 -9.76 -8.43 4.78
CA ASN A 375 -11.04 -9.14 4.64
C ASN A 375 -12.13 -8.28 3.99
N SER A 376 -12.02 -6.94 4.10
CA SER A 376 -12.96 -6.05 3.43
C SER A 376 -12.92 -6.24 1.91
N GLY A 377 -11.72 -6.31 1.32
CA GLY A 377 -11.53 -6.64 -0.09
C GLY A 377 -11.91 -8.09 -0.41
N SER A 378 -11.58 -9.04 0.47
CA SER A 378 -11.95 -10.46 0.29
C SER A 378 -13.47 -10.63 0.21
N ALA A 379 -14.24 -9.98 1.08
CA ALA A 379 -15.71 -10.03 1.07
C ALA A 379 -16.29 -9.38 -0.19
N VAL A 380 -15.75 -8.23 -0.60
CA VAL A 380 -16.10 -7.54 -1.85
C VAL A 380 -15.87 -8.45 -3.06
N LEU A 381 -14.75 -9.19 -3.09
CA LEU A 381 -14.40 -10.05 -4.21
C LEU A 381 -15.33 -11.28 -4.32
N VAL A 382 -15.80 -11.84 -3.20
CA VAL A 382 -16.83 -12.88 -3.22
C VAL A 382 -18.14 -12.35 -3.83
N GLU A 383 -18.60 -11.16 -3.42
CA GLU A 383 -19.79 -10.53 -3.98
C GLU A 383 -19.63 -10.15 -5.46
N PHE A 384 -18.43 -9.73 -5.87
CA PHE A 384 -18.10 -9.49 -7.26
C PHE A 384 -18.36 -10.73 -8.12
N THR A 385 -17.93 -11.92 -7.67
CA THR A 385 -18.20 -13.17 -8.41
C THR A 385 -19.70 -13.43 -8.59
N ARG A 386 -20.51 -13.12 -7.58
CA ARG A 386 -21.97 -13.23 -7.63
C ARG A 386 -22.57 -12.24 -8.65
N ALA A 387 -22.11 -11.00 -8.63
CA ALA A 387 -22.59 -9.97 -9.55
C ALA A 387 -22.28 -10.34 -11.03
N ILE A 388 -21.05 -10.77 -11.30
CA ILE A 388 -20.64 -11.21 -12.64
C ILE A 388 -21.42 -12.46 -13.08
N ASN A 389 -21.69 -13.42 -12.18
CA ASN A 389 -22.48 -14.59 -12.52
C ASN A 389 -23.93 -14.21 -12.92
N LYS A 390 -24.55 -13.27 -12.22
CA LYS A 390 -25.88 -12.76 -12.60
C LYS A 390 -25.87 -12.05 -13.93
N LEU A 391 -24.82 -11.27 -14.23
CA LEU A 391 -24.68 -10.63 -15.52
C LEU A 391 -24.50 -11.68 -16.64
N ARG A 392 -23.68 -12.71 -16.42
CA ARG A 392 -23.50 -13.83 -17.37
C ARG A 392 -24.79 -14.59 -17.62
N ALA A 393 -25.70 -14.70 -16.65
CA ALA A 393 -26.99 -15.32 -16.79
C ALA A 393 -27.94 -14.60 -17.82
N THR A 394 -27.66 -13.33 -18.15
CA THR A 394 -28.37 -12.59 -19.22
C THR A 394 -27.89 -12.95 -20.64
N GLY A 395 -26.83 -13.75 -20.75
CA GLY A 395 -26.14 -14.05 -22.02
C GLY A 395 -24.93 -13.16 -22.28
N TRP A 396 -24.59 -12.22 -21.39
CA TRP A 396 -23.38 -11.44 -21.51
C TRP A 396 -22.14 -12.33 -21.37
N GLN A 397 -21.16 -12.06 -22.21
CA GLN A 397 -19.80 -12.63 -22.14
C GLN A 397 -18.79 -11.47 -22.19
N PRO A 398 -17.75 -11.50 -21.37
CA PRO A 398 -16.68 -10.52 -21.49
C PRO A 398 -15.94 -10.69 -22.82
N LYS A 399 -15.47 -9.61 -23.41
CA LYS A 399 -14.54 -9.67 -24.54
C LYS A 399 -13.17 -10.14 -24.09
N ARG A 400 -12.69 -9.63 -22.93
CA ARG A 400 -11.37 -9.90 -22.36
C ARG A 400 -11.47 -10.88 -21.23
N ASN A 401 -10.45 -11.68 -21.04
CA ASN A 401 -10.36 -12.55 -19.87
C ASN A 401 -10.38 -11.71 -18.58
N ILE A 402 -11.03 -12.25 -17.56
CA ILE A 402 -10.95 -11.73 -16.20
C ILE A 402 -10.30 -12.81 -15.35
N VAL A 403 -9.18 -12.49 -14.74
CA VAL A 403 -8.50 -13.33 -13.74
C VAL A 403 -8.75 -12.72 -12.36
N LEU A 404 -9.28 -13.54 -11.47
CA LEU A 404 -9.44 -13.19 -10.06
C LEU A 404 -8.32 -13.83 -9.27
N ALA A 405 -7.73 -13.09 -8.36
CA ALA A 405 -6.68 -13.58 -7.49
C ALA A 405 -6.97 -13.25 -6.03
N SER A 406 -6.82 -14.26 -5.16
CA SER A 406 -6.77 -14.08 -3.72
C SER A 406 -5.38 -14.50 -3.26
N TRP A 407 -4.54 -13.51 -2.99
CA TRP A 407 -3.13 -13.72 -2.69
C TRP A 407 -2.91 -14.18 -1.25
N ASP A 408 -1.82 -14.88 -1.01
CA ASP A 408 -1.35 -15.30 0.31
C ASP A 408 0.03 -14.67 0.56
N ALA A 409 0.39 -14.44 1.81
CA ALA A 409 1.67 -13.89 2.24
C ALA A 409 2.00 -12.48 1.68
N GLU A 410 0.99 -11.67 1.39
CA GLU A 410 1.18 -10.25 1.05
C GLU A 410 1.87 -9.52 2.18
N GLU A 411 1.38 -9.67 3.40
CA GLU A 411 1.82 -9.02 4.63
C GLU A 411 3.33 -9.16 4.90
N TRP A 412 3.90 -10.25 4.45
CA TRP A 412 5.33 -10.54 4.62
C TRP A 412 6.22 -9.81 3.62
N GLY A 413 5.63 -9.24 2.57
CA GLY A 413 6.32 -8.47 1.55
C GLY A 413 5.84 -8.77 0.13
N LEU A 414 4.53 -8.80 -0.10
CA LEU A 414 3.88 -8.99 -1.41
C LEU A 414 4.20 -10.37 -2.02
N ILE A 415 4.45 -11.39 -1.17
CA ILE A 415 5.09 -12.62 -1.65
C ILE A 415 4.22 -13.34 -2.67
N GLY A 416 2.96 -13.66 -2.33
CA GLY A 416 2.13 -14.49 -3.19
C GLY A 416 1.89 -13.90 -4.58
N SER A 417 1.66 -12.60 -4.67
CA SER A 417 1.48 -11.92 -5.96
C SER A 417 2.78 -11.81 -6.75
N VAL A 418 3.90 -11.53 -6.07
CA VAL A 418 5.22 -11.43 -6.74
C VAL A 418 5.65 -12.78 -7.31
N GLU A 419 5.53 -13.86 -6.54
CA GLU A 419 5.85 -15.21 -7.02
C GLU A 419 5.02 -15.59 -8.25
N TRP A 420 3.72 -15.25 -8.23
CA TRP A 420 2.84 -15.49 -9.37
C TRP A 420 3.20 -14.63 -10.59
N VAL A 421 3.53 -13.37 -10.38
CA VAL A 421 3.97 -12.46 -11.45
C VAL A 421 5.30 -12.94 -12.06
N GLU A 422 6.23 -13.42 -11.25
CA GLU A 422 7.51 -13.96 -11.72
C GLU A 422 7.32 -15.23 -12.54
N GLU A 423 6.42 -16.13 -12.13
CA GLU A 423 6.09 -17.34 -12.89
C GLU A 423 5.41 -17.00 -14.21
N HIS A 424 4.54 -16.00 -14.23
CA HIS A 424 3.70 -15.69 -15.39
C HIS A 424 4.16 -14.43 -16.16
N THR A 425 5.39 -13.96 -15.95
CA THR A 425 5.90 -12.69 -16.54
C THR A 425 5.70 -12.61 -18.05
N ASN A 426 5.98 -13.69 -18.80
CA ASN A 426 5.86 -13.69 -20.26
C ASN A 426 4.39 -13.54 -20.68
N TRP A 427 3.51 -14.33 -20.08
CA TRP A 427 2.08 -14.27 -20.38
C TRP A 427 1.47 -12.91 -20.00
N LEU A 428 1.84 -12.35 -18.82
CA LEU A 428 1.40 -11.02 -18.43
C LEU A 428 1.87 -9.94 -19.40
N THR A 429 3.11 -10.03 -19.86
CA THR A 429 3.66 -9.09 -20.85
C THR A 429 2.89 -9.14 -22.18
N GLU A 430 2.39 -10.30 -22.56
CA GLU A 430 1.66 -10.50 -23.82
C GLU A 430 0.17 -10.14 -23.73
N THR A 431 -0.46 -10.31 -22.55
CA THR A 431 -1.93 -10.24 -22.46
C THR A 431 -2.48 -9.25 -21.45
N ALA A 432 -1.76 -8.90 -20.38
CA ALA A 432 -2.32 -8.10 -19.31
C ALA A 432 -2.59 -6.66 -19.74
N VAL A 433 -3.83 -6.21 -19.56
CA VAL A 433 -4.31 -4.86 -19.85
C VAL A 433 -4.20 -3.98 -18.59
N ALA A 434 -4.75 -4.47 -17.49
CA ALA A 434 -4.76 -3.77 -16.22
C ALA A 434 -4.77 -4.74 -15.03
N TYR A 435 -4.24 -4.27 -13.90
CA TYR A 435 -4.40 -4.89 -12.59
C TYR A 435 -5.26 -3.98 -11.69
N LEU A 436 -6.33 -4.53 -11.15
CA LEU A 436 -7.22 -3.85 -10.21
C LEU A 436 -6.99 -4.43 -8.82
N ASN A 437 -6.44 -3.62 -7.94
CA ASN A 437 -6.15 -3.99 -6.55
C ASN A 437 -7.31 -3.62 -5.63
N VAL A 438 -7.65 -4.52 -4.72
CA VAL A 438 -8.70 -4.31 -3.72
C VAL A 438 -8.19 -4.86 -2.38
N ASP A 439 -7.18 -4.24 -1.82
CA ASP A 439 -6.59 -4.63 -0.53
C ASP A 439 -7.51 -4.24 0.63
N VAL A 440 -7.31 -3.08 1.22
CA VAL A 440 -8.19 -2.51 2.23
C VAL A 440 -9.33 -1.78 1.52
N ALA A 441 -10.34 -2.54 1.09
CA ALA A 441 -11.52 -1.93 0.45
C ALA A 441 -12.19 -0.94 1.39
N VAL A 442 -12.28 -1.28 2.70
CA VAL A 442 -12.96 -0.45 3.70
C VAL A 442 -12.22 -0.44 5.04
N ALA A 443 -11.75 0.76 5.42
CA ALA A 443 -11.30 1.10 6.77
C ALA A 443 -11.97 2.41 7.27
N GLY A 444 -13.07 2.84 6.63
CA GLY A 444 -13.81 4.04 6.97
C GLY A 444 -14.63 4.58 5.79
N PRO A 445 -15.31 5.72 5.95
CA PRO A 445 -16.31 6.18 4.99
C PRO A 445 -15.75 6.94 3.77
N HIS A 446 -14.48 7.33 3.78
CA HIS A 446 -13.92 8.24 2.78
C HIS A 446 -13.27 7.50 1.62
N GLN A 447 -13.70 7.83 0.42
CA GLN A 447 -13.21 7.19 -0.81
C GLN A 447 -11.77 7.56 -1.11
N GLY A 448 -10.92 6.54 -1.34
CA GLY A 448 -9.57 6.63 -1.88
C GLY A 448 -9.48 6.14 -3.32
N LEU A 449 -8.48 6.64 -4.05
CA LEU A 449 -8.15 6.19 -5.40
C LEU A 449 -6.70 6.49 -5.71
N SER A 450 -5.94 5.46 -6.05
CA SER A 450 -4.61 5.59 -6.63
C SER A 450 -4.54 4.80 -7.93
N ALA A 451 -3.94 5.35 -8.98
CA ALA A 451 -3.93 4.70 -10.28
C ALA A 451 -2.79 5.19 -11.17
N THR A 452 -2.42 4.36 -12.15
CA THR A 452 -1.62 4.84 -13.29
C THR A 452 -2.47 5.79 -14.16
N PRO A 453 -1.85 6.82 -14.76
CA PRO A 453 -2.57 7.94 -15.37
C PRO A 453 -3.59 7.58 -16.45
N GLU A 454 -3.35 6.51 -17.21
CA GLU A 454 -4.25 6.07 -18.28
C GLU A 454 -5.57 5.48 -17.79
N LEU A 455 -5.64 5.07 -16.52
CA LEU A 455 -6.85 4.53 -15.89
C LEU A 455 -7.68 5.60 -15.16
N HIS A 456 -7.18 6.85 -15.04
CA HIS A 456 -7.89 7.91 -14.33
C HIS A 456 -9.29 8.16 -14.92
N GLY A 457 -9.41 8.22 -16.25
CA GLY A 457 -10.66 8.51 -16.94
C GLY A 457 -11.76 7.53 -16.59
N VAL A 458 -11.51 6.23 -16.82
CA VAL A 458 -12.48 5.16 -16.57
C VAL A 458 -12.83 5.03 -15.08
N ALA A 459 -11.87 5.23 -14.19
CA ALA A 459 -12.12 5.21 -12.75
C ALA A 459 -13.05 6.35 -12.31
N LEU A 460 -12.79 7.58 -12.75
CA LEU A 460 -13.62 8.73 -12.40
C LEU A 460 -15.02 8.65 -13.01
N ASP A 461 -15.15 8.18 -14.23
CA ASP A 461 -16.46 8.00 -14.87
C ASP A 461 -17.28 6.92 -14.17
N THR A 462 -16.61 5.88 -13.67
CA THR A 462 -17.25 4.85 -12.84
C THR A 462 -17.63 5.37 -11.46
N PHE A 463 -16.80 6.17 -10.81
CA PHE A 463 -17.13 6.82 -9.53
C PHE A 463 -18.39 7.68 -9.59
N LYS A 464 -18.64 8.34 -10.72
CA LYS A 464 -19.86 9.14 -10.93
C LYS A 464 -21.12 8.28 -11.01
N LYS A 465 -21.00 7.00 -11.33
CA LYS A 465 -22.13 6.05 -11.48
C LYS A 465 -22.52 5.35 -10.19
N VAL A 466 -21.67 5.34 -9.16
CA VAL A 466 -21.95 4.71 -7.88
C VAL A 466 -22.43 5.75 -6.87
N ILE A 467 -23.60 5.49 -6.27
CA ILE A 467 -24.15 6.34 -5.21
C ILE A 467 -23.38 6.10 -3.92
N HIS A 468 -22.89 7.17 -3.29
CA HIS A 468 -22.19 7.07 -2.02
C HIS A 468 -23.15 6.62 -0.92
N PRO A 469 -22.82 5.56 -0.14
CA PRO A 469 -23.66 5.04 0.93
C PRO A 469 -23.55 5.91 2.17
N ASN A 470 -24.09 7.13 2.10
CA ASN A 470 -23.95 8.00 3.21
C ASN A 470 -24.94 7.72 4.33
N PHE A 471 -24.47 7.75 5.54
CA PHE A 471 -25.20 7.49 6.78
C PHE A 471 -26.36 8.46 7.05
N GLY A 472 -26.87 9.13 6.05
CA GLY A 472 -28.05 10.00 6.09
C GLY A 472 -28.09 11.06 5.02
N ALA A 473 -28.92 10.89 4.04
CA ALA A 473 -29.59 11.94 3.28
C ALA A 473 -28.85 12.75 2.21
N TYR A 474 -27.67 12.37 1.73
CA TYR A 474 -27.06 13.12 0.62
C TYR A 474 -27.05 12.30 -0.67
N ASN A 475 -27.71 12.81 -1.69
CA ASN A 475 -27.67 12.28 -3.05
C ASN A 475 -26.34 12.65 -3.72
N ILE A 476 -25.24 12.01 -3.28
CA ILE A 476 -23.90 12.22 -3.85
C ILE A 476 -23.35 10.91 -4.41
N SER A 477 -22.44 11.00 -5.37
CA SER A 477 -21.70 9.86 -5.92
C SER A 477 -20.41 9.61 -5.13
N LEU A 478 -19.76 8.46 -5.38
CA LEU A 478 -18.38 8.24 -4.88
C LEU A 478 -17.44 9.33 -5.39
N TYR A 479 -17.64 9.83 -6.63
CA TYR A 479 -16.87 10.95 -7.17
C TYR A 479 -16.98 12.22 -6.33
N ASP A 480 -18.19 12.59 -5.91
CA ASP A 480 -18.42 13.79 -5.12
C ASP A 480 -17.71 13.69 -3.76
N SER A 481 -17.84 12.55 -3.08
CA SER A 481 -17.19 12.29 -1.79
C SER A 481 -15.67 12.30 -1.92
N TRP A 482 -15.13 11.59 -2.91
CA TRP A 482 -13.70 11.59 -3.21
C TRP A 482 -13.17 12.98 -3.52
N TYR A 483 -13.89 13.75 -4.36
CA TYR A 483 -13.47 15.11 -4.76
C TYR A 483 -13.43 16.08 -3.58
N ASP A 484 -14.42 16.03 -2.70
CA ASP A 484 -14.50 16.95 -1.55
C ASP A 484 -13.33 16.73 -0.56
N ILE A 485 -12.77 15.52 -0.49
CA ILE A 485 -11.67 15.18 0.42
C ILE A 485 -10.31 15.30 -0.27
N SER A 486 -10.17 14.71 -1.45
CA SER A 486 -8.90 14.69 -2.19
C SER A 486 -8.61 16.01 -2.91
N GLY A 487 -9.62 16.87 -3.07
CA GLY A 487 -9.52 18.06 -3.93
C GLY A 487 -9.36 17.71 -5.41
N GLY A 488 -9.72 16.48 -5.82
CA GLY A 488 -9.59 15.99 -7.19
C GLY A 488 -8.20 15.44 -7.51
N VAL A 489 -7.44 15.01 -6.52
CA VAL A 489 -6.10 14.41 -6.70
C VAL A 489 -6.20 12.89 -6.64
N ILE A 490 -5.77 12.20 -7.69
CA ILE A 490 -5.58 10.74 -7.72
C ILE A 490 -4.17 10.43 -7.23
N GLY A 491 -4.03 9.43 -6.34
CA GLY A 491 -2.74 8.99 -5.80
C GLY A 491 -1.85 8.35 -6.88
N ILE A 492 -0.53 8.53 -6.75
CA ILE A 492 0.46 7.81 -7.56
C ILE A 492 0.77 6.51 -6.85
N LEU A 493 0.83 5.40 -7.61
CA LEU A 493 1.19 4.10 -7.08
C LEU A 493 2.69 4.02 -6.79
N GLY A 494 3.03 3.72 -5.55
CA GLY A 494 4.38 3.40 -5.10
C GLY A 494 4.56 1.90 -4.89
N SER A 495 4.42 1.45 -3.64
CA SER A 495 4.41 0.05 -3.24
C SER A 495 3.50 -0.13 -2.01
N GLY A 496 3.45 -1.34 -1.45
CA GLY A 496 2.74 -1.63 -0.20
C GLY A 496 1.48 -2.45 -0.40
N SER A 497 1.18 -2.86 -1.65
CA SER A 497 0.20 -3.88 -1.96
C SER A 497 0.52 -4.57 -3.28
N ASP A 498 -0.28 -5.56 -3.66
CA ASP A 498 -0.05 -6.52 -4.74
C ASP A 498 0.07 -5.91 -6.15
N PHE A 499 -0.41 -4.68 -6.37
CA PHE A 499 -0.22 -3.96 -7.62
C PHE A 499 1.26 -3.75 -7.98
N THR A 500 2.14 -3.77 -6.98
CA THR A 500 3.58 -3.50 -7.14
C THR A 500 4.23 -4.44 -8.15
N GLY A 501 3.95 -5.74 -8.06
CA GLY A 501 4.49 -6.73 -8.99
C GLY A 501 4.09 -6.45 -10.44
N PHE A 502 2.84 -6.11 -10.67
CA PHE A 502 2.27 -5.82 -11.99
C PHE A 502 2.81 -4.52 -12.58
N LEU A 503 2.82 -3.45 -11.80
CA LEU A 503 3.33 -2.15 -12.23
C LEU A 503 4.78 -2.24 -12.74
N HIS A 504 5.64 -2.97 -12.03
CA HIS A 504 7.04 -3.13 -12.42
C HIS A 504 7.28 -4.16 -13.54
N ARG A 505 6.20 -4.72 -14.10
CA ARG A 505 6.17 -5.45 -15.38
C ARG A 505 5.48 -4.66 -16.49
N GLY A 506 5.14 -3.39 -16.24
CA GLY A 506 4.50 -2.49 -17.21
C GLY A 506 3.03 -2.79 -17.42
N VAL A 507 2.33 -3.22 -16.40
CA VAL A 507 0.87 -3.38 -16.40
C VAL A 507 0.25 -2.19 -15.69
N GLY A 508 -0.62 -1.45 -16.37
CA GLY A 508 -1.38 -0.36 -15.77
C GLY A 508 -2.14 -0.84 -14.56
N SER A 509 -2.09 -0.13 -13.46
CA SER A 509 -2.63 -0.59 -12.17
C SER A 509 -3.48 0.47 -11.50
N LEU A 510 -4.44 0.01 -10.70
CA LEU A 510 -5.34 0.85 -9.91
C LEU A 510 -5.56 0.20 -8.55
N ASP A 511 -5.57 1.00 -7.49
CA ASP A 511 -5.84 0.60 -6.12
C ASP A 511 -7.12 1.27 -5.60
N ILE A 512 -8.05 0.43 -5.14
CA ILE A 512 -9.37 0.79 -4.62
C ILE A 512 -9.33 0.72 -3.10
N SER A 513 -9.68 1.82 -2.43
CA SER A 513 -9.70 1.85 -0.97
C SER A 513 -10.74 2.82 -0.42
N SER A 514 -11.07 2.66 0.86
CA SER A 514 -11.70 3.73 1.64
C SER A 514 -11.08 3.78 3.04
N TYR A 515 -11.09 4.96 3.65
CA TYR A 515 -10.37 5.22 4.89
C TYR A 515 -11.14 6.15 5.83
N GLY A 516 -10.74 6.17 7.10
CA GLY A 516 -11.24 7.11 8.10
C GLY A 516 -10.62 8.50 7.96
N GLY A 517 -11.40 9.54 8.17
CA GLY A 517 -10.92 10.91 8.31
C GLY A 517 -10.49 11.23 9.75
N PRO A 518 -10.08 12.49 10.02
CA PRO A 518 -9.59 12.89 11.36
C PRO A 518 -10.68 12.91 12.45
N LYS A 519 -11.95 12.70 12.08
CA LYS A 519 -13.12 12.68 12.98
C LYS A 519 -13.87 11.35 12.96
N ASP A 520 -13.33 10.36 12.27
CA ASP A 520 -13.92 9.03 12.18
C ASP A 520 -13.30 8.09 13.21
N PRO A 521 -13.96 6.98 13.54
CA PRO A 521 -13.42 5.95 14.42
C PRO A 521 -12.04 5.48 13.96
N ILE A 522 -11.16 5.20 14.92
CA ILE A 522 -9.78 4.83 14.62
C ILE A 522 -9.69 3.36 14.25
N TRP A 523 -9.22 3.10 13.03
CA TRP A 523 -8.83 1.76 12.61
C TRP A 523 -7.51 1.36 13.27
N HIS A 524 -7.50 0.15 13.82
CA HIS A 524 -6.34 -0.41 14.51
C HIS A 524 -5.49 -1.23 13.53
N TYR A 525 -4.81 -0.55 12.60
CA TYR A 525 -4.01 -1.17 11.55
C TYR A 525 -3.00 -2.17 12.10
N HIS A 526 -3.03 -3.43 11.59
CA HIS A 526 -2.17 -4.56 11.99
C HIS A 526 -2.22 -4.92 13.47
N SER A 527 -3.28 -4.56 14.16
CA SER A 527 -3.53 -4.86 15.57
C SER A 527 -4.54 -5.99 15.71
N ASN A 528 -4.49 -6.69 16.83
CA ASN A 528 -5.48 -7.70 17.19
C ASN A 528 -6.92 -7.14 17.35
N TYR A 529 -7.07 -5.83 17.21
CA TYR A 529 -8.35 -5.11 17.25
C TYR A 529 -8.92 -4.77 15.86
N ASP A 530 -8.27 -5.15 14.75
CA ASP A 530 -8.87 -5.14 13.42
C ASP A 530 -9.80 -6.36 13.27
N THR A 531 -10.95 -6.32 13.91
CA THR A 531 -11.87 -7.45 14.03
C THR A 531 -13.21 -7.19 13.34
N TYR A 532 -13.99 -8.26 13.19
CA TYR A 532 -15.38 -8.14 12.75
C TYR A 532 -16.21 -7.23 13.68
N HIS A 533 -15.99 -7.29 15.00
CA HIS A 533 -16.69 -6.41 15.95
C HIS A 533 -16.38 -4.94 15.70
N TRP A 534 -15.10 -4.59 15.47
CA TRP A 534 -14.72 -3.23 15.12
C TRP A 534 -15.36 -2.81 13.79
N MET A 535 -15.31 -3.65 12.76
CA MET A 535 -15.83 -3.34 11.43
C MET A 535 -17.36 -3.11 11.48
N ALA A 536 -18.11 -4.03 12.13
CA ALA A 536 -19.55 -3.97 12.20
C ALA A 536 -20.07 -2.84 13.10
N THR A 537 -19.26 -2.39 14.09
CA THR A 537 -19.66 -1.35 15.05
C THR A 537 -19.20 0.04 14.64
N TRP A 538 -17.98 0.16 14.14
CA TRP A 538 -17.31 1.44 13.93
C TRP A 538 -16.83 1.68 12.48
N GLY A 539 -16.32 0.66 11.79
CA GLY A 539 -15.70 0.80 10.48
C GLY A 539 -16.73 1.04 9.37
N ASP A 540 -17.69 0.13 9.22
CA ASP A 540 -18.80 0.22 8.26
C ASP A 540 -20.05 -0.48 8.78
N PRO A 541 -20.76 0.12 9.76
CA PRO A 541 -21.99 -0.43 10.29
C PRO A 541 -23.02 -0.71 9.18
N GLY A 542 -23.37 -1.98 9.00
CA GLY A 542 -24.30 -2.44 7.96
C GLY A 542 -23.65 -2.67 6.59
N PHE A 543 -22.31 -2.60 6.46
CA PHE A 543 -21.55 -2.97 5.25
C PHE A 543 -21.95 -2.22 3.97
N HIS A 544 -22.33 -0.97 4.12
CA HIS A 544 -22.78 -0.13 2.99
C HIS A 544 -21.61 0.39 2.12
N VAL A 545 -20.49 0.74 2.74
CA VAL A 545 -19.29 1.17 2.03
C VAL A 545 -18.69 0.00 1.26
N HIS A 546 -18.67 -1.21 1.86
CA HIS A 546 -18.27 -2.43 1.16
C HIS A 546 -19.10 -2.66 -0.12
N ALA A 547 -20.42 -2.53 -0.03
CA ALA A 547 -21.29 -2.68 -1.20
C ALA A 547 -20.96 -1.65 -2.29
N ALA A 548 -20.72 -0.40 -1.93
CA ALA A 548 -20.35 0.64 -2.89
C ALA A 548 -18.97 0.40 -3.54
N GLN A 549 -18.00 -0.08 -2.78
CA GLN A 549 -16.70 -0.49 -3.33
C GLN A 549 -16.84 -1.64 -4.32
N GLY A 550 -17.67 -2.63 -3.98
CA GLY A 550 -17.99 -3.72 -4.89
C GLY A 550 -18.69 -3.27 -6.17
N GLN A 551 -19.65 -2.35 -6.06
CA GLN A 551 -20.31 -1.73 -7.22
C GLN A 551 -19.29 -1.02 -8.12
N PHE A 552 -18.40 -0.24 -7.53
CA PHE A 552 -17.31 0.45 -8.27
C PHE A 552 -16.40 -0.56 -8.98
N LEU A 553 -15.91 -1.57 -8.27
CA LEU A 553 -15.06 -2.62 -8.86
C LEU A 553 -15.75 -3.33 -10.02
N ALA A 554 -17.04 -3.69 -9.85
CA ALA A 554 -17.80 -4.43 -10.87
C ALA A 554 -18.03 -3.60 -12.13
N LEU A 555 -18.35 -2.32 -11.99
CA LEU A 555 -18.51 -1.43 -13.14
C LEU A 555 -17.18 -1.18 -13.85
N LEU A 556 -16.10 -0.94 -13.09
CA LEU A 556 -14.76 -0.75 -13.65
C LEU A 556 -14.28 -1.98 -14.45
N ALA A 557 -14.41 -3.15 -13.84
CA ALA A 557 -14.08 -4.42 -14.50
C ALA A 557 -14.97 -4.68 -15.73
N TYR A 558 -16.25 -4.35 -15.66
CA TYR A 558 -17.19 -4.49 -16.78
C TYR A 558 -16.76 -3.65 -17.98
N HIS A 559 -16.43 -2.37 -17.79
CA HIS A 559 -15.99 -1.49 -18.88
C HIS A 559 -14.64 -1.95 -19.46
N LEU A 560 -13.67 -2.26 -18.62
CA LEU A 560 -12.38 -2.78 -19.07
C LEU A 560 -12.52 -4.11 -19.83
N ALA A 561 -13.45 -4.99 -19.42
CA ALA A 561 -13.63 -6.31 -20.04
C ALA A 561 -14.58 -6.31 -21.25
N SER A 562 -15.45 -5.31 -21.42
CA SER A 562 -16.56 -5.35 -22.39
C SER A 562 -16.45 -4.36 -23.54
N ASP A 563 -15.89 -3.16 -23.29
CA ASP A 563 -15.89 -2.09 -24.29
C ASP A 563 -15.05 -2.48 -25.52
N ASP A 564 -15.53 -2.10 -26.71
CA ASP A 564 -14.87 -2.42 -27.98
C ASP A 564 -13.46 -1.87 -28.05
N ILE A 565 -13.31 -0.63 -27.63
CA ILE A 565 -12.01 0.01 -27.39
C ILE A 565 -11.77 0.05 -25.89
N LEU A 566 -10.57 -0.30 -25.47
CA LEU A 566 -10.16 -0.18 -24.08
C LEU A 566 -10.34 1.28 -23.59
N PRO A 567 -11.02 1.50 -22.46
CA PRO A 567 -11.21 2.85 -21.91
C PRO A 567 -9.94 3.40 -21.24
N ILE A 568 -8.86 3.43 -22.02
CA ILE A 568 -7.52 3.86 -21.61
C ILE A 568 -7.22 5.25 -22.19
N ASP A 569 -6.81 6.19 -21.34
CA ASP A 569 -6.52 7.56 -21.72
C ASP A 569 -5.01 7.87 -21.73
N VAL A 570 -4.36 7.56 -22.83
CA VAL A 570 -2.92 7.84 -23.02
C VAL A 570 -2.62 9.33 -23.15
N GLN A 571 -3.62 10.17 -23.48
CA GLN A 571 -3.46 11.62 -23.51
C GLN A 571 -3.35 12.18 -22.08
N ASN A 572 -4.14 11.62 -21.13
CA ASN A 572 -3.98 11.94 -19.72
C ASN A 572 -2.60 11.51 -19.20
N TYR A 573 -2.09 10.36 -19.64
CA TYR A 573 -0.71 9.95 -19.29
C TYR A 573 0.32 10.98 -19.74
N ALA A 574 0.16 11.55 -20.93
CA ALA A 574 1.05 12.63 -21.42
C ALA A 574 0.96 13.91 -20.56
N VAL A 575 -0.23 14.23 -20.05
CA VAL A 575 -0.44 15.37 -19.14
C VAL A 575 0.28 15.15 -17.82
N GLU A 576 0.14 13.96 -17.22
CA GLU A 576 0.79 13.61 -15.95
C GLU A 576 2.32 13.52 -16.10
N LEU A 577 2.85 12.94 -17.20
CA LEU A 577 4.29 12.97 -17.48
C LEU A 577 4.86 14.40 -17.51
N ARG A 578 4.11 15.36 -18.06
CA ARG A 578 4.52 16.76 -18.07
C ARG A 578 4.49 17.35 -16.66
N ALA A 579 3.47 17.05 -15.87
CA ALA A 579 3.40 17.49 -14.48
C ALA A 579 4.55 16.93 -13.64
N TYR A 580 4.87 15.63 -13.79
CA TYR A 580 6.02 15.01 -13.10
C TYR A 580 7.36 15.63 -13.53
N TYR A 581 7.48 16.02 -14.80
CA TYR A 581 8.66 16.73 -15.28
C TYR A 581 8.80 18.13 -14.65
N ASP A 582 7.70 18.87 -14.55
CA ASP A 582 7.69 20.19 -13.96
C ASP A 582 8.05 20.11 -12.46
N ASP A 583 7.51 19.13 -11.72
CA ASP A 583 7.90 18.83 -10.33
C ASP A 583 9.40 18.48 -10.20
N LEU A 584 9.95 17.70 -11.15
CA LEU A 584 11.38 17.36 -11.18
C LEU A 584 12.25 18.59 -11.39
N VAL A 585 11.84 19.52 -12.27
CA VAL A 585 12.55 20.80 -12.49
C VAL A 585 12.62 21.62 -11.20
N GLU A 586 11.49 21.72 -10.48
CA GLU A 586 11.45 22.42 -9.19
C GLU A 586 12.36 21.76 -8.15
N PHE A 587 12.29 20.44 -8.03
CA PHE A 587 13.17 19.66 -7.13
C PHE A 587 14.66 19.89 -7.43
N LEU A 588 15.07 19.83 -8.70
CA LEU A 588 16.47 20.10 -9.09
C LEU A 588 16.93 21.52 -8.72
N ALA A 589 16.03 22.49 -8.84
CA ALA A 589 16.31 23.87 -8.45
C ALA A 589 16.47 24.02 -6.93
N GLU A 590 15.65 23.35 -6.14
CA GLU A 590 15.72 23.33 -4.68
C GLU A 590 17.02 22.69 -4.19
N GLU A 591 17.44 21.58 -4.82
CA GLU A 591 18.70 20.87 -4.50
C GLU A 591 19.94 21.53 -5.12
N ASN A 592 19.80 22.61 -5.91
CA ASN A 592 20.85 23.23 -6.69
C ASN A 592 21.62 22.22 -7.57
N ALA A 593 20.92 21.26 -8.13
CA ALA A 593 21.48 20.17 -8.92
C ALA A 593 21.51 20.52 -10.42
N ASP A 594 22.71 20.57 -11.01
CA ASP A 594 22.91 20.84 -12.44
C ASP A 594 22.80 19.54 -13.25
N VAL A 595 21.56 19.20 -13.66
CA VAL A 595 21.22 18.04 -14.49
C VAL A 595 20.48 18.51 -15.73
N ASP A 596 21.03 18.24 -16.93
CA ASP A 596 20.37 18.54 -18.20
C ASP A 596 19.21 17.56 -18.45
N LEU A 597 18.00 18.08 -18.52
CA LEU A 597 16.77 17.32 -18.76
C LEU A 597 16.27 17.37 -20.22
N SER A 598 17.06 17.91 -21.17
CA SER A 598 16.63 18.14 -22.56
C SER A 598 16.21 16.86 -23.30
N GLU A 599 16.91 15.73 -23.04
CA GLU A 599 16.53 14.43 -23.61
C GLU A 599 15.19 13.94 -23.05
N LEU A 600 14.93 14.14 -21.75
CA LEU A 600 13.66 13.77 -21.09
C LEU A 600 12.50 14.62 -21.62
N ASP A 601 12.69 15.94 -21.72
CA ASP A 601 11.70 16.85 -22.29
C ASP A 601 11.32 16.46 -23.73
N THR A 602 12.31 16.18 -24.57
CA THR A 602 12.11 15.73 -25.94
C THR A 602 11.33 14.42 -26.02
N ALA A 603 11.61 13.46 -25.10
CA ALA A 603 10.92 12.18 -25.04
C ALA A 603 9.44 12.34 -24.61
N ILE A 604 9.16 13.23 -23.66
CA ILE A 604 7.78 13.53 -23.22
C ILE A 604 6.99 14.18 -24.35
N GLU A 605 7.56 15.12 -25.08
CA GLU A 605 6.90 15.71 -26.24
C GLU A 605 6.67 14.71 -27.38
N LEU A 606 7.56 13.72 -27.56
CA LEU A 606 7.34 12.61 -28.50
C LEU A 606 6.17 11.74 -28.03
N PHE A 607 6.11 11.39 -26.75
CA PHE A 607 5.03 10.58 -26.17
C PHE A 607 3.67 11.26 -26.37
N LYS A 608 3.59 12.57 -26.10
CA LYS A 608 2.37 13.36 -26.32
C LYS A 608 1.89 13.29 -27.77
N ARG A 609 2.78 13.50 -28.75
CA ARG A 609 2.44 13.38 -30.18
C ARG A 609 1.98 11.97 -30.55
N SER A 610 2.59 10.93 -29.98
CA SER A 610 2.19 9.55 -30.22
C SER A 610 0.82 9.23 -29.60
N ALA A 611 0.54 9.76 -28.42
CA ALA A 611 -0.76 9.68 -27.77
C ALA A 611 -1.86 10.35 -28.62
N ASP A 612 -1.59 11.52 -29.19
CA ASP A 612 -2.52 12.19 -30.11
C ASP A 612 -2.75 11.39 -31.40
N THR A 613 -1.70 10.72 -31.90
CA THR A 613 -1.77 9.88 -33.10
C THR A 613 -2.64 8.65 -32.89
N VAL A 614 -2.42 7.88 -31.82
CA VAL A 614 -3.24 6.68 -31.51
C VAL A 614 -4.68 7.08 -31.19
N LYS A 615 -4.92 8.23 -30.55
CA LYS A 615 -6.27 8.75 -30.30
C LYS A 615 -7.00 9.14 -31.58
N ALA A 616 -6.29 9.64 -32.59
CA ALA A 616 -6.86 9.86 -33.92
C ALA A 616 -7.19 8.53 -34.62
N LEU A 617 -6.36 7.51 -34.47
CA LEU A 617 -6.59 6.16 -34.97
C LEU A 617 -7.82 5.50 -34.32
N GLU A 618 -7.97 5.66 -32.99
CA GLU A 618 -9.15 5.22 -32.26
C GLU A 618 -10.43 5.83 -32.84
N ARG A 619 -10.46 7.16 -33.03
CA ARG A 619 -11.62 7.81 -33.65
C ARG A 619 -11.95 7.23 -35.03
N GLN A 620 -10.92 7.02 -35.85
CA GLN A 620 -11.11 6.39 -37.17
C GLN A 620 -11.67 4.97 -37.04
N ALA A 621 -11.15 4.16 -36.13
CA ALA A 621 -11.62 2.79 -35.91
C ALA A 621 -13.10 2.75 -35.48
N VAL A 622 -13.50 3.68 -34.61
CA VAL A 622 -14.89 3.81 -34.17
C VAL A 622 -15.80 4.30 -35.30
N GLU A 623 -15.40 5.35 -36.03
CA GLU A 623 -16.18 5.93 -37.12
C GLU A 623 -16.40 4.97 -38.30
N THR A 624 -15.39 4.15 -38.61
CA THR A 624 -15.45 3.20 -39.73
C THR A 624 -16.02 1.84 -39.32
N GLY A 625 -16.07 1.51 -38.03
CA GLY A 625 -16.42 0.18 -37.52
C GLY A 625 -15.38 -0.89 -37.88
N ASP A 626 -14.13 -0.51 -38.13
CA ASP A 626 -13.06 -1.41 -38.55
C ASP A 626 -12.51 -2.21 -37.34
N GLU A 627 -12.84 -3.52 -37.29
CA GLU A 627 -12.46 -4.38 -36.17
C GLU A 627 -10.95 -4.67 -36.11
N GLU A 628 -10.26 -4.72 -37.27
CA GLU A 628 -8.81 -4.89 -37.31
C GLU A 628 -8.13 -3.65 -36.71
N LEU A 629 -8.62 -2.48 -37.04
CA LEU A 629 -8.10 -1.21 -36.53
C LEU A 629 -8.39 -1.06 -35.02
N LYS A 630 -9.57 -1.49 -34.54
CA LYS A 630 -9.87 -1.54 -33.09
C LYS A 630 -8.89 -2.45 -32.37
N THR A 631 -8.57 -3.62 -32.93
CA THR A 631 -7.58 -4.55 -32.36
C THR A 631 -6.19 -3.90 -32.26
N VAL A 632 -5.76 -3.20 -33.30
CA VAL A 632 -4.48 -2.48 -33.30
C VAL A 632 -4.46 -1.42 -32.21
N VAL A 633 -5.51 -0.64 -32.05
CA VAL A 633 -5.62 0.40 -31.02
C VAL A 633 -5.55 -0.24 -29.62
N ASN A 634 -6.30 -1.30 -29.38
CA ASN A 634 -6.33 -2.00 -28.10
C ASN A 634 -4.96 -2.57 -27.74
N HIS A 635 -4.23 -3.17 -28.68
CA HIS A 635 -2.88 -3.67 -28.43
C HIS A 635 -1.91 -2.55 -28.07
N ARG A 636 -1.97 -1.39 -28.75
CA ARG A 636 -1.14 -0.23 -28.42
C ARG A 636 -1.46 0.29 -27.02
N TYR A 637 -2.72 0.35 -26.64
CA TYR A 637 -3.17 0.75 -25.30
C TYR A 637 -2.76 -0.26 -24.22
N ARG A 638 -2.79 -1.55 -24.51
CA ARG A 638 -2.31 -2.59 -23.62
C ARG A 638 -0.80 -2.52 -23.39
N ASP A 639 -0.04 -2.28 -24.49
CA ASP A 639 1.40 -2.57 -24.51
C ASP A 639 2.30 -1.36 -24.18
N PHE A 640 1.83 -0.11 -24.29
CA PHE A 640 2.70 1.06 -24.16
C PHE A 640 3.43 1.14 -22.81
N GLN A 641 2.79 0.71 -21.72
CA GLN A 641 3.39 0.71 -20.38
C GLN A 641 4.67 -0.15 -20.30
N ARG A 642 4.81 -1.18 -21.16
CA ARG A 642 6.03 -2.02 -21.26
C ARG A 642 7.24 -1.21 -21.64
N GLY A 643 7.04 -0.09 -22.34
CA GLY A 643 8.11 0.85 -22.68
C GLY A 643 8.79 1.48 -21.48
N PHE A 644 8.09 1.64 -20.38
CA PHE A 644 8.62 2.22 -19.14
C PHE A 644 9.42 1.25 -18.28
N VAL A 645 9.50 -0.03 -18.66
CA VAL A 645 10.21 -1.06 -17.89
C VAL A 645 11.69 -1.10 -18.29
N SER A 646 12.57 -0.66 -17.40
CA SER A 646 14.02 -0.68 -17.61
C SER A 646 14.60 -2.07 -17.39
N GLN A 647 15.50 -2.49 -18.26
CA GLN A 647 16.31 -3.69 -18.04
C GLN A 647 17.32 -3.47 -16.92
N GLY A 648 17.42 -4.43 -15.98
CA GLY A 648 18.35 -4.37 -14.85
C GLY A 648 17.85 -3.55 -13.66
N GLY A 649 16.62 -3.03 -13.73
CA GLY A 649 16.00 -2.32 -12.61
C GLY A 649 16.56 -0.93 -12.32
N LEU A 650 16.07 -0.32 -11.23
CA LEU A 650 16.55 0.95 -10.68
C LEU A 650 17.88 0.75 -9.92
N PRO A 651 18.65 1.80 -9.61
CA PRO A 651 19.88 1.67 -8.85
C PRO A 651 19.70 0.88 -7.54
N SER A 652 20.48 -0.18 -7.37
CA SER A 652 20.48 -1.07 -6.19
C SER A 652 19.16 -1.82 -5.91
N ARG A 653 18.20 -1.85 -6.84
CA ARG A 653 16.87 -2.51 -6.70
C ARG A 653 16.40 -3.07 -8.04
N GLU A 654 16.89 -4.25 -8.37
CA GLU A 654 16.64 -4.90 -9.66
C GLU A 654 15.17 -5.27 -9.91
N PHE A 655 14.39 -5.50 -8.86
CA PHE A 655 12.97 -5.78 -8.97
C PHE A 655 12.19 -4.57 -9.50
N TYR A 656 12.50 -3.37 -9.00
CA TYR A 656 11.83 -2.13 -9.35
C TYR A 656 12.32 -1.61 -10.69
N ARG A 657 11.50 -1.72 -11.74
CA ARG A 657 11.90 -1.49 -13.14
C ARG A 657 11.21 -0.33 -13.81
N HIS A 658 10.10 0.16 -13.25
CA HIS A 658 9.33 1.23 -13.88
C HIS A 658 10.05 2.57 -13.71
N VAL A 659 10.37 3.23 -14.86
CA VAL A 659 11.22 4.43 -14.86
C VAL A 659 10.46 5.72 -14.54
N VAL A 660 9.13 5.69 -14.60
CA VAL A 660 8.28 6.87 -14.33
C VAL A 660 7.92 6.95 -12.85
N THR A 661 7.53 5.83 -12.24
CA THR A 661 7.13 5.78 -10.83
C THR A 661 7.68 4.53 -10.15
N ALA A 662 8.12 4.67 -8.91
CA ALA A 662 8.48 3.56 -8.04
C ALA A 662 8.35 4.01 -6.57
N PRO A 663 8.30 3.08 -5.59
CA PRO A 663 8.38 3.49 -4.20
C PRO A 663 9.71 4.17 -3.91
N GLY A 664 9.71 5.19 -3.07
CA GLY A 664 10.94 5.84 -2.63
C GLY A 664 11.84 4.87 -1.88
N LEU A 665 13.15 4.92 -2.15
CA LEU A 665 14.14 4.04 -1.54
C LEU A 665 14.10 4.12 0.00
N ASP A 666 13.90 5.32 0.55
CA ASP A 666 13.89 5.58 1.99
C ASP A 666 12.50 5.64 2.60
N THR A 667 11.43 5.70 1.79
CA THR A 667 10.05 5.70 2.29
C THR A 667 9.41 4.32 2.27
N GLY A 668 9.68 3.54 1.23
CA GLY A 668 9.22 2.16 1.08
C GLY A 668 7.79 2.01 0.53
N TYR A 669 6.91 2.97 0.79
CA TYR A 669 5.54 2.99 0.32
C TYR A 669 5.28 4.10 -0.70
N ALA A 670 5.49 5.35 -0.31
CA ALA A 670 5.18 6.52 -1.12
C ALA A 670 5.93 6.50 -2.45
N ALA A 671 5.23 6.90 -3.50
CA ALA A 671 5.81 6.96 -4.84
C ALA A 671 6.80 8.12 -5.01
N VAL A 672 7.84 7.85 -5.78
CA VAL A 672 8.75 8.85 -6.33
C VAL A 672 8.61 8.83 -7.84
N THR A 673 8.46 10.00 -8.45
CA THR A 673 8.44 10.16 -9.91
C THR A 673 9.86 10.27 -10.46
N PHE A 674 10.10 9.69 -11.64
CA PHE A 674 11.43 9.56 -12.26
C PHE A 674 12.49 9.08 -11.26
N PRO A 675 12.26 7.97 -10.55
CA PRO A 675 13.00 7.57 -9.36
C PRO A 675 14.52 7.49 -9.58
N GLY A 676 14.98 7.03 -10.74
CA GLY A 676 16.40 6.95 -11.05
C GLY A 676 17.09 8.32 -11.12
N ILE A 677 16.36 9.37 -11.51
CA ILE A 677 16.87 10.75 -11.58
C ILE A 677 16.78 11.39 -10.20
N THR A 678 15.59 11.38 -9.61
CA THR A 678 15.30 12.03 -8.33
C THR A 678 16.20 11.48 -7.21
N GLU A 679 16.26 10.17 -7.05
CA GLU A 679 17.12 9.51 -6.07
C GLU A 679 18.62 9.62 -6.42
N GLY A 680 18.95 9.65 -7.71
CA GLY A 680 20.31 9.91 -8.16
C GLY A 680 20.84 11.29 -7.76
N VAL A 681 19.96 12.26 -7.54
CA VAL A 681 20.29 13.57 -6.96
C VAL A 681 20.25 13.52 -5.43
N GLN A 682 19.16 13.01 -4.86
CA GLN A 682 18.92 12.98 -3.41
C GLN A 682 20.04 12.26 -2.64
N TYR A 683 20.59 11.18 -3.22
CA TYR A 683 21.65 10.36 -2.59
C TYR A 683 23.03 10.58 -3.21
N ALA A 684 23.26 11.70 -3.91
CA ALA A 684 24.53 12.03 -4.54
C ALA A 684 25.64 12.21 -3.49
N VAL A 685 26.59 11.29 -3.45
CA VAL A 685 27.73 11.36 -2.54
C VAL A 685 28.75 12.39 -3.05
N GLY A 686 29.06 13.38 -2.23
CA GLY A 686 30.03 14.42 -2.59
C GLY A 686 29.60 15.28 -3.77
N GLY A 687 28.32 15.34 -4.09
CA GLY A 687 27.77 16.08 -5.23
C GLY A 687 27.94 15.41 -6.59
N ASP A 688 28.26 14.10 -6.62
CA ASP A 688 28.37 13.34 -7.88
C ASP A 688 26.97 13.04 -8.47
N LEU A 689 26.59 13.75 -9.50
CA LEU A 689 25.34 13.63 -10.24
C LEU A 689 25.41 12.64 -11.42
N SER A 690 26.44 11.80 -11.51
CA SER A 690 26.63 10.87 -12.64
C SER A 690 25.46 9.88 -12.77
N VAL A 691 24.92 9.37 -11.65
CA VAL A 691 23.77 8.47 -11.63
C VAL A 691 22.52 9.17 -12.17
N ALA A 692 22.22 10.38 -11.69
CA ALA A 692 21.07 11.15 -12.18
C ALA A 692 21.16 11.41 -13.69
N ARG A 693 22.34 11.83 -14.19
CA ARG A 693 22.56 12.07 -15.62
C ARG A 693 22.43 10.83 -16.49
N GLU A 694 22.87 9.67 -16.01
CA GLU A 694 22.66 8.40 -16.72
C GLU A 694 21.17 8.03 -16.74
N TRP A 695 20.45 8.27 -15.64
CA TRP A 695 19.03 7.93 -15.57
C TRP A 695 18.13 8.89 -16.34
N VAL A 696 18.55 10.12 -16.63
CA VAL A 696 17.85 10.97 -17.63
C VAL A 696 17.79 10.24 -18.97
N LYS A 697 18.90 9.67 -19.42
CA LYS A 697 18.97 8.94 -20.70
C LYS A 697 18.13 7.67 -20.68
N ARG A 698 18.18 6.89 -19.58
CA ARG A 698 17.41 5.64 -19.45
C ARG A 698 15.91 5.91 -19.40
N THR A 699 15.49 6.91 -18.63
CA THR A 699 14.10 7.32 -18.52
C THR A 699 13.58 7.85 -19.85
N ALA A 700 14.33 8.74 -20.50
CA ALA A 700 13.99 9.24 -21.83
C ALA A 700 13.87 8.09 -22.86
N LYS A 701 14.80 7.12 -22.84
CA LYS A 701 14.70 5.94 -23.70
C LYS A 701 13.44 5.12 -23.45
N GLY A 702 13.06 4.89 -22.18
CA GLY A 702 11.83 4.18 -21.82
C GLY A 702 10.59 4.89 -22.38
N ILE A 703 10.51 6.22 -22.18
CA ILE A 703 9.42 7.04 -22.70
C ILE A 703 9.37 7.00 -24.24
N VAL A 704 10.51 7.04 -24.91
CA VAL A 704 10.59 6.91 -26.37
C VAL A 704 10.09 5.54 -26.84
N VAL A 705 10.39 4.45 -26.12
CA VAL A 705 9.86 3.12 -26.46
C VAL A 705 8.35 3.09 -26.30
N ALA A 706 7.80 3.60 -25.20
CA ALA A 706 6.36 3.70 -24.99
C ALA A 706 5.68 4.55 -26.09
N ALA A 707 6.28 5.68 -26.46
CA ALA A 707 5.80 6.52 -27.55
C ALA A 707 5.77 5.79 -28.90
N ARG A 708 6.78 4.97 -29.19
CA ARG A 708 6.83 4.16 -30.43
C ARG A 708 5.74 3.09 -30.46
N ILE A 709 5.50 2.40 -29.34
CA ILE A 709 4.40 1.41 -29.24
C ILE A 709 3.06 2.09 -29.55
N LEU A 710 2.82 3.30 -29.07
CA LEU A 710 1.59 4.04 -29.40
C LEU A 710 1.52 4.48 -30.87
N ALA A 711 2.65 4.75 -31.54
CA ALA A 711 2.66 5.30 -32.89
C ALA A 711 2.65 4.22 -33.98
N THR A 712 3.25 3.04 -33.73
CA THR A 712 3.46 1.97 -34.74
C THR A 712 2.74 0.69 -34.41
#